data_49593e0fe225e36ec5a05c6d0c81b7a6
#
_entry.id   49593e0fe225e36ec5a05c6d0c81b7a6
#
_cell.length_a   1.000
_cell.length_b   1.000
_cell.length_c   1.000
_cell.angle_alpha   90.00
_cell.angle_beta   90.00
_cell.angle_gamma   90.00
#
_symmetry.space_group_name_H-M   'P 1'
#
loop_
_entity.id
_entity.type
_entity.pdbx_description
1 polymer ?
#
loop_
_entity_poly.entity_id
_entity_poly.type
_entity_poly.pdbx_seq_one_letter_code
_entity_poly.pdbx_strand_id
1 'polypeptide(L)'
;MSARRLARAAAWPGPLRYADSHSSGDQRMGKSLVIVESPAKAKTINRYLGDDFVVKSSVGHVRDLPVSGGGKKSTPQERAKEAAYTRSLPKEEREAYKKKKSQAQLINRMGVDPEHGWSAHYEILPGKEKVIDELKRLAANADRIYLATDLDREGEAIAWHLREVIGGDEQRFDRVVFNEITKKAIQAAFEVPGKLDMSRVEAQQARRFLDRVVGFMISPLLWEKIARGLSAGRVQSVAVELVVEREREIRAFTPEEFWELHADTHSKAKASDEIRLQVARYQGENFRPNNGEDAERHRAALVAAGELQITQREERPTRSKAPPPFITSTLQQAASTRLSFGVKKTMMMAQRLYEAGHITYMRTDSTNLSADAVNDCRAWISDKLGDKYLPENPIRYSSRDGAQEAHEAIRPSDVKRDAESLKDMERDARRLYELIRRQFIACQMPQAEYLSTTITAEADGYELKAKGRIMKFDGWTRIQPQASRKGQEDTELPDLKKGDVLAVDHIDANQHFTKPPARYTEASLVRELEKRGIGRPSTYASIISTIQDRGYVRQDNRRFYAEKMGDIVTDRLVESFPGLMDYNFTAQMEETLDQIGEGKRQWRDVLDEFYRDFLAKLEAAQGEGSGKQAKGGMRANLPTDTTIECPKCGRPMQIRTGSTGVFLGCSGYSLPPKERCTATLNLLPGEEAVRADDDEEAETQELRRKKRCQKCGTAMESYLIDEKRKLHICGNNPDCDGYVVEQGEFRIKGYDGPVLECEKCGNEMQLRTGRFGKFFKCTNEACGNTRKLLKSGEPAPPRADPIPMPHLKCEKVDDHYLLRDGASGLFLAASQFPKNRETRAPLIEEVQSVAAELDPKHKYLADAPAEDPQGRKAVLRYSRKAKEQYVMTEDDGKPTGWYAFYRDGKWEQEEKKAAPKKKAPAKKKAAAKKKAAAKKKAARRG
;
A
#
# COMPACT_ATOMS: atom_id res chain seq x y z
N MET A 1 50.93 -27.50 44.62
CA MET A 1 52.18 -26.97 44.04
C MET A 1 51.72 -25.89 43.05
N SER A 2 51.61 -24.67 43.47
CA SER A 2 52.59 -23.61 43.54
C SER A 2 53.02 -23.17 42.11
N ALA A 3 52.50 -22.03 41.65
CA ALA A 3 53.37 -20.86 41.42
C ALA A 3 52.56 -19.63 40.95
N ARG A 4 52.58 -18.66 41.82
CA ARG A 4 52.28 -17.19 41.55
C ARG A 4 53.37 -16.59 40.66
N ARG A 5 52.95 -15.57 39.89
CA ARG A 5 53.67 -14.32 39.52
C ARG A 5 53.26 -13.93 38.09
N LEU A 6 52.98 -12.71 37.65
CA LEU A 6 53.18 -11.32 38.16
C LEU A 6 52.30 -10.41 37.37
N ALA A 7 51.63 -9.50 38.03
CA ALA A 7 50.97 -8.33 37.45
C ALA A 7 52.03 -7.30 37.06
N ARG A 8 51.97 -6.72 35.87
CA ARG A 8 52.56 -5.42 35.55
C ARG A 8 51.52 -4.51 34.94
N ALA A 9 51.14 -3.51 35.71
CA ALA A 9 50.40 -2.35 35.26
C ALA A 9 51.24 -1.54 34.26
N ALA A 10 50.69 -1.26 33.09
CA ALA A 10 51.23 -0.25 32.20
C ALA A 10 50.37 1.00 32.36
N ALA A 11 50.94 2.04 32.90
CA ALA A 11 50.37 3.36 33.06
C ALA A 11 50.15 4.03 31.70
N TRP A 12 49.02 4.65 31.51
CA TRP A 12 48.70 5.51 30.38
C TRP A 12 49.44 6.85 30.56
N PRO A 13 50.04 7.48 29.54
CA PRO A 13 50.60 8.81 29.61
C PRO A 13 49.44 9.83 29.55
N GLY A 14 49.54 10.83 30.44
CA GLY A 14 48.63 11.96 30.55
C GLY A 14 48.65 12.91 29.34
N PRO A 15 47.74 13.86 29.28
CA PRO A 15 47.52 14.70 28.11
C PRO A 15 48.71 15.63 27.82
N LEU A 16 49.19 15.59 26.57
CA LEU A 16 50.14 16.57 26.02
C LEU A 16 49.49 17.94 25.97
N ARG A 17 50.04 18.89 26.72
CA ARG A 17 49.76 20.32 26.57
C ARG A 17 50.37 20.80 25.26
N TYR A 18 49.50 21.23 24.34
CA TYR A 18 49.95 22.03 23.19
C TYR A 18 50.26 23.45 23.65
N ALA A 19 51.43 23.91 23.30
CA ALA A 19 51.90 25.27 23.54
C ALA A 19 51.17 26.24 22.58
N ASP A 20 50.65 27.30 23.12
CA ASP A 20 50.10 28.46 22.41
C ASP A 20 51.13 29.09 21.48
N SER A 21 50.88 29.05 20.19
CA SER A 21 51.50 30.00 19.25
C SER A 21 50.37 30.89 18.71
N HIS A 22 50.21 32.06 19.29
CA HIS A 22 49.39 33.10 18.72
C HIS A 22 49.93 33.53 17.35
N SER A 23 49.17 33.27 16.30
CA SER A 23 49.18 34.05 15.08
C SER A 23 47.74 34.51 14.82
N SER A 24 47.51 35.78 15.01
CA SER A 24 46.30 36.50 14.68
C SER A 24 46.06 36.51 13.18
N GLY A 25 45.19 35.62 12.75
CA GLY A 25 44.56 35.62 11.42
C GLY A 25 43.07 35.29 11.61
N ASP A 26 42.25 36.29 11.36
CA ASP A 26 40.79 36.21 11.39
C ASP A 26 40.28 35.20 10.32
N GLN A 27 40.44 33.89 10.57
CA GLN A 27 39.82 32.84 9.81
C GLN A 27 38.40 32.72 10.29
N ARG A 28 37.43 33.30 9.54
CA ARG A 28 36.03 32.93 9.63
C ARG A 28 35.97 31.42 9.43
N MET A 29 35.84 30.65 10.52
CA MET A 29 35.55 29.21 10.44
C MET A 29 34.31 29.02 9.56
N GLY A 30 34.44 28.26 8.49
CA GLY A 30 33.33 27.94 7.60
C GLY A 30 32.27 27.13 8.36
N LYS A 31 31.00 27.43 8.15
CA LYS A 31 29.90 26.66 8.77
C LYS A 31 29.86 25.23 8.23
N SER A 32 29.63 24.25 9.09
CA SER A 32 29.40 22.86 8.70
C SER A 32 28.07 22.69 8.00
N LEU A 33 28.03 21.90 6.91
CA LEU A 33 26.80 21.56 6.18
C LEU A 33 26.24 20.22 6.64
N VAL A 34 24.99 20.18 7.06
CA VAL A 34 24.26 18.94 7.41
C VAL A 34 23.20 18.67 6.35
N ILE A 35 23.24 17.49 5.73
CA ILE A 35 22.28 17.11 4.69
C ILE A 35 21.43 15.94 5.20
N VAL A 36 20.11 16.14 5.18
CA VAL A 36 19.09 15.15 5.55
C VAL A 36 18.16 14.89 4.36
N GLU A 37 17.35 13.82 4.39
CA GLU A 37 16.48 13.47 3.27
C GLU A 37 15.18 14.28 3.22
N SER A 38 14.66 14.82 4.34
CA SER A 38 13.37 15.51 4.33
C SER A 38 13.42 16.95 4.90
N PRO A 39 12.57 17.87 4.38
CA PRO A 39 12.49 19.23 4.90
C PRO A 39 11.99 19.29 6.36
N ALA A 40 11.13 18.34 6.77
CA ALA A 40 10.62 18.27 8.14
C ALA A 40 11.74 17.92 9.11
N LYS A 41 12.53 16.90 8.77
CA LYS A 41 13.74 16.49 9.53
C LYS A 41 14.75 17.64 9.62
N ALA A 42 15.01 18.33 8.50
CA ALA A 42 15.89 19.50 8.50
C ALA A 42 15.41 20.58 9.48
N LYS A 43 14.12 20.87 9.51
CA LYS A 43 13.54 21.85 10.44
C LYS A 43 13.69 21.44 11.90
N THR A 44 13.53 20.14 12.21
CA THR A 44 13.64 19.64 13.59
C THR A 44 15.09 19.65 14.07
N ILE A 45 16.02 19.14 13.26
CA ILE A 45 17.44 19.05 13.62
C ILE A 45 18.09 20.44 13.73
N ASN A 46 17.73 21.37 12.84
CA ASN A 46 18.26 22.74 12.88
C ASN A 46 17.99 23.45 14.22
N ARG A 47 16.95 23.07 14.96
CA ARG A 47 16.64 23.60 16.30
C ARG A 47 17.59 23.08 17.39
N TYR A 48 18.32 22.00 17.14
CA TYR A 48 19.16 21.32 18.12
C TYR A 48 20.66 21.57 17.95
N LEU A 49 21.11 21.91 16.72
CA LEU A 49 22.53 22.04 16.38
C LEU A 49 23.13 23.45 16.52
N GLY A 50 22.31 24.52 16.57
CA GLY A 50 22.81 25.88 16.70
C GLY A 50 23.33 26.49 15.38
N ASP A 51 24.01 27.65 15.51
CA ASP A 51 24.39 28.54 14.38
C ASP A 51 25.63 28.12 13.59
N ASP A 52 26.42 27.20 14.09
CA ASP A 52 27.63 26.68 13.42
C ASP A 52 27.31 25.69 12.30
N PHE A 53 26.03 25.27 12.21
CA PHE A 53 25.57 24.31 11.25
C PHE A 53 24.53 24.90 10.28
N VAL A 54 24.64 24.53 9.02
CA VAL A 54 23.61 24.79 7.99
C VAL A 54 22.90 23.50 7.65
N VAL A 55 21.67 23.30 8.13
CA VAL A 55 20.91 22.07 7.86
C VAL A 55 20.05 22.24 6.61
N LYS A 56 20.18 21.31 5.64
CA LYS A 56 19.45 21.29 4.38
C LYS A 56 18.90 19.90 4.06
N SER A 57 17.89 19.86 3.18
CA SER A 57 17.29 18.62 2.74
C SER A 57 17.58 18.34 1.26
N SER A 58 17.89 17.07 0.94
CA SER A 58 17.95 16.55 -0.43
C SER A 58 16.56 16.31 -1.03
N VAL A 59 15.50 16.34 -0.20
CA VAL A 59 14.13 16.00 -0.58
C VAL A 59 14.06 14.57 -1.13
N GLY A 60 14.68 13.59 -0.45
CA GLY A 60 14.80 12.18 -0.84
C GLY A 60 15.96 11.93 -1.80
N HIS A 61 15.86 10.88 -2.62
CA HIS A 61 16.87 10.53 -3.62
C HIS A 61 17.13 11.66 -4.61
N VAL A 62 18.39 11.86 -4.97
CA VAL A 62 18.82 12.90 -5.94
C VAL A 62 19.12 12.33 -7.32
N ARG A 63 19.53 11.05 -7.40
CA ARG A 63 19.76 10.30 -8.65
C ARG A 63 19.29 8.86 -8.53
N ASP A 64 18.98 8.24 -9.64
CA ASP A 64 18.61 6.81 -9.75
C ASP A 64 19.02 6.28 -11.14
N LEU A 65 18.88 4.97 -11.35
CA LEU A 65 18.97 4.36 -12.67
C LEU A 65 17.93 4.99 -13.63
N PRO A 66 18.17 5.02 -14.94
CA PRO A 66 17.30 5.69 -15.90
C PRO A 66 15.82 5.34 -15.72
N VAL A 67 14.95 6.32 -15.73
CA VAL A 67 13.51 6.10 -15.82
C VAL A 67 13.18 5.75 -17.27
N SER A 68 12.46 4.65 -17.50
CA SER A 68 12.13 4.13 -18.84
C SER A 68 11.73 5.23 -19.82
N GLY A 69 12.50 5.41 -20.88
CA GLY A 69 12.27 6.39 -21.95
C GLY A 69 13.20 7.60 -22.00
N GLY A 70 14.19 7.71 -21.08
CA GLY A 70 15.13 8.85 -21.00
C GLY A 70 16.20 8.93 -22.09
N GLY A 71 16.38 7.91 -22.94
CA GLY A 71 17.31 7.98 -24.07
C GLY A 71 16.90 9.04 -25.09
N LYS A 72 17.87 9.81 -25.62
CA LYS A 72 17.63 10.74 -26.72
C LYS A 72 16.82 10.04 -27.81
N LYS A 73 15.60 10.54 -28.07
CA LYS A 73 14.77 10.01 -29.17
C LYS A 73 15.54 10.23 -30.46
N SER A 74 15.92 9.13 -31.11
CA SER A 74 16.52 9.20 -32.43
C SER A 74 15.65 10.03 -33.38
N THR A 75 16.27 10.92 -34.11
CA THR A 75 15.58 11.76 -35.11
C THR A 75 14.96 10.88 -36.20
N PRO A 76 13.92 11.35 -36.89
CA PRO A 76 13.38 10.62 -38.05
C PRO A 76 14.43 10.26 -39.10
N GLN A 77 15.44 11.13 -39.30
CA GLN A 77 16.54 10.90 -40.22
C GLN A 77 17.49 9.79 -39.76
N GLU A 78 17.85 9.76 -38.50
CA GLU A 78 18.67 8.67 -37.92
C GLU A 78 17.95 7.33 -38.03
N ARG A 79 16.64 7.30 -37.74
CA ARG A 79 15.81 6.08 -37.87
C ARG A 79 15.73 5.61 -39.32
N ALA A 80 15.63 6.52 -40.29
CA ALA A 80 15.61 6.19 -41.70
C ALA A 80 16.96 5.64 -42.20
N LYS A 81 18.08 6.26 -41.83
CA LYS A 81 19.44 5.77 -42.11
C LYS A 81 19.67 4.37 -41.56
N GLU A 82 19.27 4.14 -40.37
CA GLU A 82 19.43 2.87 -39.71
C GLU A 82 18.52 1.78 -40.28
N ALA A 83 17.28 2.12 -40.61
CA ALA A 83 16.40 1.18 -41.30
C ALA A 83 16.95 0.80 -42.71
N ALA A 84 17.59 1.73 -43.40
CA ALA A 84 18.26 1.48 -44.68
C ALA A 84 19.47 0.54 -44.51
N TYR A 85 20.33 0.82 -43.53
CA TYR A 85 21.45 -0.05 -43.15
C TYR A 85 21.00 -1.45 -42.75
N THR A 86 19.98 -1.57 -41.89
CA THR A 86 19.47 -2.88 -41.48
C THR A 86 18.91 -3.69 -42.66
N ARG A 87 18.32 -3.04 -43.67
CA ARG A 87 17.82 -3.72 -44.87
C ARG A 87 18.95 -4.17 -45.80
N SER A 88 20.08 -3.48 -45.83
CA SER A 88 21.23 -3.82 -46.70
C SER A 88 21.99 -5.05 -46.22
N LEU A 89 21.85 -5.47 -44.94
CA LEU A 89 22.53 -6.63 -44.40
C LEU A 89 21.93 -7.94 -44.94
N PRO A 90 22.75 -8.99 -45.20
CA PRO A 90 22.29 -10.36 -45.40
C PRO A 90 21.37 -10.84 -44.28
N LYS A 91 20.50 -11.82 -44.56
CA LYS A 91 19.45 -12.23 -43.60
C LYS A 91 20.00 -12.60 -42.21
N GLU A 92 21.06 -13.39 -42.16
CA GLU A 92 21.69 -13.87 -40.91
C GLU A 92 22.36 -12.72 -40.17
N GLU A 93 23.13 -11.89 -40.83
CA GLU A 93 23.76 -10.70 -40.25
C GLU A 93 22.73 -9.68 -39.77
N ARG A 94 21.59 -9.57 -40.45
CA ARG A 94 20.48 -8.71 -40.09
C ARG A 94 19.84 -9.15 -38.78
N GLU A 95 19.67 -10.44 -38.61
CA GLU A 95 19.12 -10.98 -37.35
C GLU A 95 20.09 -10.80 -36.18
N ALA A 96 21.37 -11.11 -36.38
CA ALA A 96 22.42 -10.86 -35.42
C ALA A 96 22.52 -9.38 -35.01
N TYR A 97 22.49 -8.49 -36.00
CA TYR A 97 22.50 -7.04 -35.77
C TYR A 97 21.28 -6.54 -34.98
N LYS A 98 20.07 -7.03 -35.31
CA LYS A 98 18.85 -6.70 -34.58
C LYS A 98 18.92 -7.20 -33.12
N LYS A 99 19.42 -8.43 -32.92
CA LYS A 99 19.59 -9.02 -31.56
C LYS A 99 20.57 -8.16 -30.74
N LYS A 100 21.75 -7.85 -31.28
CA LYS A 100 22.75 -7.00 -30.62
C LYS A 100 22.23 -5.61 -30.28
N LYS A 101 21.48 -5.01 -31.21
CA LYS A 101 20.87 -3.70 -31.00
C LYS A 101 19.77 -3.73 -29.94
N SER A 102 18.93 -4.75 -29.94
CA SER A 102 17.87 -4.93 -28.93
C SER A 102 18.47 -5.08 -27.54
N GLN A 103 19.56 -5.83 -27.41
CA GLN A 103 20.30 -6.01 -26.17
C GLN A 103 20.93 -4.69 -25.68
N ALA A 104 21.60 -3.94 -26.55
CA ALA A 104 22.16 -2.64 -26.22
C ALA A 104 21.06 -1.63 -25.79
N GLN A 105 19.90 -1.65 -26.45
CA GLN A 105 18.75 -0.84 -26.07
C GLN A 105 18.17 -1.26 -24.70
N LEU A 106 18.14 -2.56 -24.42
CA LEU A 106 17.70 -3.09 -23.13
C LEU A 106 18.64 -2.64 -22.02
N ILE A 107 19.95 -2.79 -22.15
CA ILE A 107 20.98 -2.34 -21.21
C ILE A 107 20.86 -0.84 -20.95
N ASN A 108 20.76 -0.01 -22.00
CA ASN A 108 20.58 1.43 -21.86
C ASN A 108 19.31 1.81 -21.12
N ARG A 109 18.19 1.11 -21.34
CA ARG A 109 16.93 1.33 -20.64
C ARG A 109 16.98 0.84 -19.19
N MET A 110 17.67 -0.26 -18.97
CA MET A 110 17.88 -0.86 -17.66
C MET A 110 18.84 -0.01 -16.82
N GLY A 111 19.82 0.62 -17.47
CA GLY A 111 20.85 1.43 -16.81
C GLY A 111 21.85 0.61 -16.03
N VAL A 112 21.89 -0.71 -16.26
CA VAL A 112 22.83 -1.66 -15.63
C VAL A 112 23.28 -2.64 -16.70
N ASP A 113 24.56 -2.93 -16.76
CA ASP A 113 25.16 -3.92 -17.65
C ASP A 113 25.71 -5.13 -16.90
N PRO A 114 24.93 -6.23 -16.84
CA PRO A 114 25.35 -7.44 -16.12
C PRO A 114 26.58 -8.13 -16.74
N GLU A 115 26.79 -7.97 -18.07
CA GLU A 115 27.89 -8.62 -18.79
C GLU A 115 29.23 -7.91 -18.61
N HIS A 116 29.22 -6.65 -18.18
CA HIS A 116 30.43 -5.84 -17.95
C HIS A 116 30.55 -5.39 -16.49
N GLY A 117 30.57 -6.37 -15.57
CA GLY A 117 30.84 -6.16 -14.14
C GLY A 117 29.79 -5.33 -13.42
N TRP A 118 28.53 -5.38 -13.87
CA TRP A 118 27.41 -4.67 -13.29
C TRP A 118 27.59 -3.15 -13.30
N SER A 119 28.24 -2.63 -14.33
CA SER A 119 28.41 -1.19 -14.47
C SER A 119 27.05 -0.50 -14.56
N ALA A 120 26.87 0.56 -13.74
CA ALA A 120 25.60 1.24 -13.62
C ALA A 120 25.68 2.68 -14.14
N HIS A 121 24.67 3.09 -14.89
CA HIS A 121 24.48 4.47 -15.31
C HIS A 121 23.41 5.14 -14.48
N TYR A 122 23.80 6.15 -13.69
CA TYR A 122 22.89 6.92 -12.84
C TYR A 122 22.56 8.27 -13.47
N GLU A 123 21.30 8.65 -13.45
CA GLU A 123 20.80 9.95 -13.90
C GLU A 123 20.25 10.77 -12.75
N ILE A 124 20.42 12.08 -12.81
CA ILE A 124 19.78 13.00 -11.86
C ILE A 124 18.26 12.92 -12.09
N LEU A 125 17.53 12.73 -10.98
CA LEU A 125 16.08 12.65 -11.06
C LEU A 125 15.46 13.98 -11.51
N PRO A 126 14.46 13.98 -12.39
CA PRO A 126 13.82 15.19 -12.88
C PRO A 126 13.32 16.09 -11.74
N GLY A 127 13.68 17.36 -11.80
CA GLY A 127 13.32 18.38 -10.79
C GLY A 127 14.24 18.44 -9.57
N LYS A 128 15.32 17.64 -9.54
CA LYS A 128 16.33 17.69 -8.48
C LYS A 128 17.51 18.62 -8.78
N GLU A 129 17.63 19.13 -9.99
CA GLU A 129 18.74 19.97 -10.46
C GLU A 129 18.96 21.18 -9.54
N LYS A 130 17.86 21.86 -9.18
CA LYS A 130 17.93 23.05 -8.30
C LYS A 130 18.39 22.72 -6.87
N VAL A 131 17.97 21.57 -6.36
CA VAL A 131 18.36 21.11 -5.01
C VAL A 131 19.85 20.78 -5.00
N ILE A 132 20.32 20.06 -6.02
CA ILE A 132 21.73 19.70 -6.19
C ILE A 132 22.60 20.95 -6.33
N ASP A 133 22.22 21.93 -7.17
CA ASP A 133 22.95 23.18 -7.34
C ASP A 133 23.05 23.96 -6.02
N GLU A 134 21.97 23.98 -5.22
CA GLU A 134 22.01 24.60 -3.89
C GLU A 134 22.96 23.86 -2.96
N LEU A 135 22.90 22.52 -2.90
CA LEU A 135 23.75 21.70 -2.05
C LEU A 135 25.23 21.84 -2.44
N LYS A 136 25.55 21.79 -3.75
CA LYS A 136 26.94 22.05 -4.24
C LYS A 136 27.46 23.40 -3.83
N ARG A 137 26.66 24.47 -3.96
CA ARG A 137 27.03 25.82 -3.58
C ARG A 137 27.31 25.95 -2.08
N LEU A 138 26.50 25.27 -1.23
CA LEU A 138 26.70 25.27 0.21
C LEU A 138 27.91 24.41 0.60
N ALA A 139 28.08 23.25 -0.02
CA ALA A 139 29.22 22.36 0.21
C ALA A 139 30.55 23.01 -0.16
N ALA A 140 30.60 23.87 -1.19
CA ALA A 140 31.81 24.63 -1.57
C ALA A 140 32.31 25.59 -0.46
N ASN A 141 31.37 26.08 0.38
CA ASN A 141 31.66 27.02 1.47
C ASN A 141 31.68 26.38 2.87
N ALA A 142 31.54 25.05 2.96
CA ALA A 142 31.51 24.32 4.22
C ALA A 142 32.88 23.66 4.47
N ASP A 143 33.35 23.65 5.71
CA ASP A 143 34.57 22.95 6.09
C ASP A 143 34.30 21.44 6.16
N ARG A 144 33.18 21.05 6.73
CA ARG A 144 32.71 19.66 6.85
C ARG A 144 31.30 19.50 6.34
N ILE A 145 30.99 18.29 5.84
CA ILE A 145 29.68 17.91 5.29
C ILE A 145 29.22 16.67 6.02
N TYR A 146 28.16 16.81 6.81
CA TYR A 146 27.54 15.70 7.54
C TYR A 146 26.35 15.14 6.76
N LEU A 147 26.40 13.84 6.42
CA LEU A 147 25.33 13.09 5.78
C LEU A 147 24.47 12.43 6.86
N ALA A 148 23.38 13.10 7.24
CA ALA A 148 22.51 12.72 8.35
C ALA A 148 21.16 12.14 7.86
N THR A 149 21.24 11.26 6.87
CA THR A 149 20.11 10.49 6.34
C THR A 149 19.72 9.35 7.27
N ASP A 150 18.56 8.67 7.03
CA ASP A 150 18.07 7.59 7.86
C ASP A 150 19.12 6.48 8.05
N LEU A 151 18.95 5.68 9.09
CA LEU A 151 19.94 4.69 9.49
C LEU A 151 19.86 3.38 8.68
N ASP A 152 18.84 3.22 7.84
CA ASP A 152 18.67 2.04 7.00
C ASP A 152 19.54 2.11 5.72
N ARG A 153 19.59 0.98 4.97
CA ARG A 153 20.37 0.88 3.72
C ARG A 153 19.92 1.86 2.63
N GLU A 154 18.64 2.31 2.64
CA GLU A 154 18.15 3.33 1.73
C GLU A 154 18.74 4.69 2.08
N GLY A 155 18.81 5.01 3.38
CA GLY A 155 19.46 6.23 3.87
C GLY A 155 20.96 6.24 3.57
N GLU A 156 21.64 5.09 3.67
CA GLU A 156 23.05 4.94 3.31
C GLU A 156 23.28 5.18 1.81
N ALA A 157 22.42 4.60 0.96
CA ALA A 157 22.47 4.83 -0.48
C ALA A 157 22.20 6.30 -0.86
N ILE A 158 21.27 6.98 -0.18
CA ILE A 158 21.03 8.42 -0.39
C ILE A 158 22.28 9.22 -0.02
N ALA A 159 22.90 8.90 1.11
CA ALA A 159 24.14 9.54 1.55
C ALA A 159 25.28 9.37 0.53
N TRP A 160 25.49 8.16 0.04
CA TRP A 160 26.44 7.85 -1.03
C TRP A 160 26.13 8.62 -2.31
N HIS A 161 24.89 8.62 -2.78
CA HIS A 161 24.50 9.39 -3.96
C HIS A 161 24.73 10.89 -3.80
N LEU A 162 24.52 11.44 -2.61
CA LEU A 162 24.81 12.85 -2.32
C LEU A 162 26.31 13.14 -2.39
N ARG A 163 27.15 12.29 -1.79
CA ARG A 163 28.62 12.42 -1.88
C ARG A 163 29.09 12.44 -3.35
N GLU A 164 28.64 11.47 -4.12
CA GLU A 164 28.99 11.33 -5.53
C GLU A 164 28.59 12.54 -6.39
N VAL A 165 27.37 13.08 -6.15
CA VAL A 165 26.86 14.22 -6.92
C VAL A 165 27.49 15.52 -6.49
N ILE A 166 27.76 15.73 -5.19
CA ILE A 166 28.42 16.93 -4.68
C ILE A 166 29.87 16.93 -5.10
N GLY A 167 30.57 15.79 -4.97
CA GLY A 167 31.99 15.65 -5.29
C GLY A 167 32.92 16.40 -4.33
N GLY A 168 34.19 16.38 -4.61
CA GLY A 168 35.24 17.01 -3.81
C GLY A 168 35.98 16.00 -2.93
N ASP A 169 36.74 16.48 -1.94
CA ASP A 169 37.52 15.65 -1.04
C ASP A 169 36.62 14.78 -0.14
N GLU A 170 36.80 13.48 -0.19
CA GLU A 170 36.01 12.50 0.60
C GLU A 170 36.20 12.65 2.11
N GLN A 171 37.36 13.16 2.55
CA GLN A 171 37.66 13.34 3.96
C GLN A 171 36.76 14.37 4.64
N ARG A 172 36.14 15.26 3.84
CA ARG A 172 35.18 16.28 4.32
C ARG A 172 33.81 15.71 4.65
N PHE A 173 33.51 14.48 4.19
CA PHE A 173 32.21 13.85 4.39
C PHE A 173 32.21 12.91 5.59
N ASP A 174 31.31 13.16 6.51
CA ASP A 174 31.07 12.33 7.67
C ASP A 174 29.63 11.81 7.66
N ARG A 175 29.43 10.60 8.15
CA ARG A 175 28.11 9.96 8.30
C ARG A 175 27.63 10.12 9.74
N VAL A 176 26.40 10.62 9.92
CA VAL A 176 25.76 10.74 11.24
C VAL A 176 24.45 9.95 11.23
N VAL A 177 24.31 9.02 12.17
CA VAL A 177 23.12 8.15 12.32
C VAL A 177 22.53 8.30 13.72
N PHE A 178 21.21 8.24 13.82
CA PHE A 178 20.47 8.30 15.08
C PHE A 178 19.14 7.57 14.97
N ASN A 179 18.71 6.91 16.05
CA ASN A 179 17.46 6.19 16.14
C ASN A 179 16.24 7.10 16.39
N GLU A 180 16.46 8.26 17.01
CA GLU A 180 15.41 9.23 17.32
C GLU A 180 15.88 10.66 17.13
N ILE A 181 14.96 11.56 16.82
CA ILE A 181 15.27 12.97 16.59
C ILE A 181 14.97 13.77 17.85
N THR A 182 15.74 13.50 18.91
CA THR A 182 15.73 14.25 20.17
C THR A 182 17.02 15.08 20.28
N LYS A 183 17.00 16.13 21.12
CA LYS A 183 18.20 16.96 21.33
C LYS A 183 19.38 16.11 21.80
N LYS A 184 19.15 15.22 22.80
CA LYS A 184 20.19 14.34 23.39
C LYS A 184 20.79 13.42 22.33
N ALA A 185 19.92 12.71 21.57
CA ALA A 185 20.39 11.76 20.56
C ALA A 185 21.12 12.43 19.40
N ILE A 186 20.63 13.59 18.92
CA ILE A 186 21.30 14.35 17.87
C ILE A 186 22.66 14.83 18.32
N GLN A 187 22.78 15.47 19.49
CA GLN A 187 24.06 15.95 19.99
C GLN A 187 25.07 14.81 20.16
N ALA A 188 24.67 13.70 20.78
CA ALA A 188 25.53 12.53 20.93
C ALA A 188 25.98 11.94 19.58
N ALA A 189 25.11 11.91 18.57
CA ALA A 189 25.47 11.40 17.24
C ALA A 189 26.48 12.30 16.52
N PHE A 190 26.47 13.61 16.75
CA PHE A 190 27.44 14.54 16.18
C PHE A 190 28.78 14.56 16.92
N GLU A 191 28.86 14.05 18.15
CA GLU A 191 30.14 13.88 18.87
C GLU A 191 30.98 12.74 18.30
N VAL A 192 30.33 11.71 17.72
CA VAL A 192 30.99 10.50 17.18
C VAL A 192 30.52 10.24 15.76
N PRO A 193 30.87 11.13 14.80
CA PRO A 193 30.51 10.89 13.39
C PRO A 193 31.31 9.70 12.82
N GLY A 194 30.65 8.89 12.01
CA GLY A 194 31.25 7.76 11.28
C GLY A 194 31.62 8.11 9.84
N LYS A 195 31.88 7.07 9.04
CA LYS A 195 32.05 7.15 7.58
C LYS A 195 30.94 6.38 6.89
N LEU A 196 30.77 6.57 5.59
CA LEU A 196 29.83 5.80 4.78
C LEU A 196 30.14 4.31 4.83
N ASP A 197 29.14 3.50 5.11
CA ASP A 197 29.21 2.06 5.09
C ASP A 197 28.96 1.55 3.66
N MET A 198 30.04 1.26 2.94
CA MET A 198 29.96 0.84 1.55
C MET A 198 29.29 -0.53 1.41
N SER A 199 29.35 -1.42 2.41
CA SER A 199 28.68 -2.73 2.37
C SER A 199 27.15 -2.53 2.32
N ARG A 200 26.60 -1.58 3.08
CA ARG A 200 25.18 -1.22 3.03
C ARG A 200 24.78 -0.57 1.70
N VAL A 201 25.65 0.26 1.13
CA VAL A 201 25.44 0.83 -0.20
C VAL A 201 25.39 -0.26 -1.25
N GLU A 202 26.33 -1.22 -1.20
CA GLU A 202 26.42 -2.35 -2.13
C GLU A 202 25.21 -3.28 -2.01
N ALA A 203 24.72 -3.55 -0.80
CA ALA A 203 23.49 -4.31 -0.57
C ALA A 203 22.25 -3.64 -1.19
N GLN A 204 22.15 -2.33 -1.08
CA GLN A 204 21.05 -1.57 -1.71
C GLN A 204 21.17 -1.58 -3.24
N GLN A 205 22.38 -1.38 -3.78
CA GLN A 205 22.65 -1.48 -5.21
C GLN A 205 22.34 -2.87 -5.77
N ALA A 206 22.83 -3.92 -5.10
CA ALA A 206 22.55 -5.30 -5.51
C ALA A 206 21.05 -5.57 -5.59
N ARG A 207 20.29 -5.18 -4.57
CA ARG A 207 18.82 -5.26 -4.59
C ARG A 207 18.24 -4.50 -5.79
N ARG A 208 18.68 -3.27 -6.01
CA ARG A 208 18.20 -2.43 -7.08
C ARG A 208 18.45 -3.02 -8.45
N PHE A 209 19.64 -3.63 -8.64
CA PHE A 209 20.03 -4.28 -9.89
C PHE A 209 19.23 -5.56 -10.14
N LEU A 210 19.06 -6.41 -9.12
CA LEU A 210 18.21 -7.60 -9.21
C LEU A 210 16.77 -7.24 -9.65
N ASP A 211 16.15 -6.30 -8.94
CA ASP A 211 14.77 -5.89 -9.25
C ASP A 211 14.66 -5.29 -10.65
N ARG A 212 15.72 -4.59 -11.10
CA ARG A 212 15.80 -4.00 -12.43
C ARG A 212 15.90 -5.06 -13.54
N VAL A 213 16.82 -6.00 -13.37
CA VAL A 213 17.03 -7.09 -14.33
C VAL A 213 15.78 -7.93 -14.47
N VAL A 214 15.22 -8.43 -13.37
CA VAL A 214 13.99 -9.23 -13.39
C VAL A 214 12.85 -8.47 -14.05
N GLY A 215 12.61 -7.22 -13.63
CA GLY A 215 11.52 -6.41 -14.14
C GLY A 215 11.63 -6.09 -15.65
N PHE A 216 12.80 -5.72 -16.11
CA PHE A 216 13.02 -5.31 -17.51
C PHE A 216 13.13 -6.49 -18.50
N MET A 217 13.55 -7.66 -18.04
CA MET A 217 13.71 -8.83 -18.88
C MET A 217 12.47 -9.72 -18.95
N ILE A 218 11.72 -9.89 -17.83
CA ILE A 218 10.49 -10.69 -17.84
C ILE A 218 9.29 -9.91 -18.39
N SER A 219 9.16 -8.61 -18.07
CA SER A 219 7.96 -7.85 -18.47
C SER A 219 7.71 -7.86 -19.99
N PRO A 220 8.70 -7.71 -20.88
CA PRO A 220 8.50 -7.86 -22.31
C PRO A 220 7.97 -9.22 -22.74
N LEU A 221 8.43 -10.30 -22.09
CA LEU A 221 7.93 -11.65 -22.34
C LEU A 221 6.45 -11.78 -21.95
N LEU A 222 6.05 -11.25 -20.81
CA LEU A 222 4.63 -11.19 -20.42
C LEU A 222 3.79 -10.38 -21.42
N TRP A 223 4.35 -9.30 -22.00
CA TRP A 223 3.63 -8.51 -23.03
C TRP A 223 3.42 -9.28 -24.31
N GLU A 224 4.39 -10.08 -24.69
CA GLU A 224 4.33 -10.90 -25.89
C GLU A 224 3.36 -12.06 -25.74
N LYS A 225 3.45 -12.78 -24.62
CA LYS A 225 2.69 -14.03 -24.41
C LYS A 225 1.29 -13.80 -23.84
N ILE A 226 1.11 -12.79 -22.98
CA ILE A 226 -0.15 -12.57 -22.25
C ILE A 226 -0.82 -11.28 -22.72
N ALA A 227 -0.38 -10.12 -22.18
CA ALA A 227 -0.97 -8.81 -22.51
C ALA A 227 0.02 -7.66 -22.23
N ARG A 228 -0.07 -6.58 -23.01
CA ARG A 228 0.76 -5.38 -22.82
C ARG A 228 0.47 -4.70 -21.49
N GLY A 229 1.52 -4.13 -20.87
CA GLY A 229 1.44 -3.37 -19.63
C GLY A 229 1.58 -4.20 -18.35
N LEU A 230 1.72 -5.51 -18.47
CA LEU A 230 2.02 -6.39 -17.35
C LEU A 230 3.47 -6.21 -16.88
N SER A 231 3.74 -6.54 -15.63
CA SER A 231 5.09 -6.51 -15.06
C SER A 231 5.32 -7.65 -14.10
N ALA A 232 6.51 -8.20 -14.10
CA ALA A 232 6.98 -9.09 -13.06
C ALA A 232 7.99 -8.39 -12.16
N GLY A 233 8.13 -8.88 -10.94
CA GLY A 233 9.16 -8.43 -10.01
C GLY A 233 9.38 -9.50 -8.95
N ARG A 234 10.61 -9.69 -8.53
CA ARG A 234 11.07 -10.78 -7.66
C ARG A 234 10.16 -10.98 -6.42
N VAL A 235 9.94 -9.95 -5.63
CA VAL A 235 9.15 -10.06 -4.38
C VAL A 235 7.67 -9.86 -4.62
N GLN A 236 7.30 -8.95 -5.54
CA GLN A 236 5.90 -8.62 -5.79
C GLN A 236 5.12 -9.76 -6.47
N SER A 237 5.78 -10.54 -7.36
CA SER A 237 5.13 -11.67 -8.03
C SER A 237 4.80 -12.78 -7.02
N VAL A 238 5.71 -13.06 -6.11
CA VAL A 238 5.52 -14.01 -5.00
C VAL A 238 4.43 -13.55 -4.02
N ALA A 239 4.31 -12.23 -3.78
CA ALA A 239 3.20 -11.70 -2.97
C ALA A 239 1.83 -11.83 -3.67
N VAL A 240 1.78 -11.73 -5.01
CA VAL A 240 0.56 -12.03 -5.79
C VAL A 240 0.22 -13.51 -5.69
N GLU A 241 1.21 -14.39 -5.79
CA GLU A 241 1.04 -15.84 -5.69
C GLU A 241 0.37 -16.25 -4.39
N LEU A 242 0.77 -15.72 -3.23
CA LEU A 242 0.11 -15.96 -1.94
C LEU A 242 -1.40 -15.65 -1.98
N VAL A 243 -1.78 -14.56 -2.63
CA VAL A 243 -3.19 -14.18 -2.76
C VAL A 243 -3.92 -15.10 -3.75
N VAL A 244 -3.27 -15.48 -4.84
CA VAL A 244 -3.81 -16.39 -5.85
C VAL A 244 -4.00 -17.80 -5.26
N GLU A 245 -3.04 -18.33 -4.53
CA GLU A 245 -3.15 -19.62 -3.85
C GLU A 245 -4.33 -19.64 -2.89
N ARG A 246 -4.47 -18.59 -2.07
CA ARG A 246 -5.60 -18.44 -1.15
C ARG A 246 -6.95 -18.42 -1.88
N GLU A 247 -7.03 -17.72 -3.00
CA GLU A 247 -8.24 -17.68 -3.81
C GLU A 247 -8.58 -19.05 -4.42
N ARG A 248 -7.54 -19.83 -4.79
CA ARG A 248 -7.70 -21.21 -5.29
C ARG A 248 -8.15 -22.16 -4.19
N GLU A 249 -7.57 -22.05 -2.99
CA GLU A 249 -8.04 -22.81 -1.81
C GLU A 249 -9.50 -22.55 -1.55
N ILE A 250 -9.96 -21.30 -1.59
CA ILE A 250 -11.34 -20.91 -1.39
C ILE A 250 -12.23 -21.47 -2.51
N ARG A 251 -11.83 -21.37 -3.78
CA ARG A 251 -12.59 -21.89 -4.92
C ARG A 251 -12.71 -23.41 -4.93
N ALA A 252 -11.71 -24.12 -4.42
CA ALA A 252 -11.70 -25.56 -4.28
C ALA A 252 -12.53 -26.04 -3.09
N PHE A 253 -12.66 -25.22 -2.05
CA PHE A 253 -13.28 -25.58 -0.78
C PHE A 253 -14.78 -25.93 -0.98
N THR A 254 -15.18 -27.04 -0.37
CA THR A 254 -16.60 -27.46 -0.34
C THR A 254 -17.08 -27.38 1.10
N PRO A 255 -18.03 -26.49 1.42
CA PRO A 255 -18.58 -26.39 2.76
C PRO A 255 -19.36 -27.65 3.15
N GLU A 256 -19.04 -28.21 4.32
CA GLU A 256 -19.70 -29.34 4.93
C GLU A 256 -20.66 -28.88 6.01
N GLU A 257 -21.84 -29.43 6.06
CA GLU A 257 -22.84 -29.17 7.08
C GLU A 257 -22.47 -29.84 8.39
N PHE A 258 -22.68 -29.15 9.51
CA PHE A 258 -22.64 -29.71 10.84
C PHE A 258 -23.58 -28.94 11.77
N TRP A 259 -23.93 -29.55 12.88
CA TRP A 259 -24.85 -28.99 13.84
C TRP A 259 -24.22 -28.93 15.23
N GLU A 260 -24.58 -27.88 15.97
CA GLU A 260 -24.22 -27.68 17.38
C GLU A 260 -25.49 -27.61 18.21
N LEU A 261 -25.54 -28.38 19.30
CA LEU A 261 -26.63 -28.35 20.25
C LEU A 261 -26.22 -27.62 21.52
N HIS A 262 -27.07 -26.72 21.98
CA HIS A 262 -26.90 -25.97 23.19
C HIS A 262 -28.11 -26.18 24.11
N ALA A 263 -27.86 -26.46 25.38
CA ALA A 263 -28.87 -26.59 26.43
C ALA A 263 -28.92 -25.33 27.29
N ASP A 264 -30.03 -24.64 27.33
CA ASP A 264 -30.35 -23.62 28.29
C ASP A 264 -30.94 -24.34 29.51
N THR A 265 -30.35 -24.13 30.67
CA THR A 265 -30.67 -24.90 31.88
C THR A 265 -30.62 -24.00 33.10
N HIS A 266 -31.35 -24.41 34.17
CA HIS A 266 -31.23 -23.80 35.50
C HIS A 266 -31.00 -24.84 36.58
N SER A 267 -30.39 -24.41 37.68
CA SER A 267 -30.19 -25.28 38.85
C SER A 267 -31.52 -25.61 39.53
N LYS A 268 -31.80 -26.89 39.79
CA LYS A 268 -32.97 -27.31 40.60
C LYS A 268 -32.93 -26.82 42.06
N ALA A 269 -31.74 -26.60 42.59
CA ALA A 269 -31.57 -26.08 43.94
C ALA A 269 -31.85 -24.57 44.01
N LYS A 270 -31.58 -23.84 42.90
CA LYS A 270 -31.75 -22.40 42.84
C LYS A 270 -32.00 -21.95 41.39
N ALA A 271 -33.29 -21.76 41.08
CA ALA A 271 -33.75 -21.46 39.69
C ALA A 271 -33.14 -20.20 39.06
N SER A 272 -32.58 -19.28 39.87
CA SER A 272 -31.87 -18.09 39.37
C SER A 272 -30.48 -18.39 38.80
N ASP A 273 -29.95 -19.57 39.06
CA ASP A 273 -28.63 -19.97 38.55
C ASP A 273 -28.79 -20.67 37.20
N GLU A 274 -28.93 -19.82 36.16
CA GLU A 274 -29.07 -20.23 34.74
C GLU A 274 -27.69 -20.46 34.12
N ILE A 275 -27.58 -21.50 33.28
CA ILE A 275 -26.34 -21.82 32.55
C ILE A 275 -26.64 -22.42 31.20
N ARG A 276 -25.94 -21.94 30.18
CA ARG A 276 -25.98 -22.47 28.84
C ARG A 276 -24.79 -23.40 28.60
N LEU A 277 -25.08 -24.66 28.24
CA LEU A 277 -24.06 -25.69 27.99
C LEU A 277 -24.12 -26.12 26.52
N GLN A 278 -22.95 -26.34 25.90
CA GLN A 278 -22.81 -26.92 24.57
C GLN A 278 -22.57 -28.42 24.67
N VAL A 279 -23.24 -29.20 23.86
CA VAL A 279 -22.98 -30.64 23.72
C VAL A 279 -21.59 -30.82 23.11
N ALA A 280 -20.67 -31.43 23.87
CA ALA A 280 -19.29 -31.63 23.48
C ALA A 280 -19.05 -33.07 22.97
N ARG A 281 -19.68 -34.08 23.62
CA ARG A 281 -19.50 -35.48 23.28
C ARG A 281 -20.84 -36.27 23.39
N TYR A 282 -20.91 -37.34 22.63
CA TYR A 282 -21.94 -38.36 22.79
C TYR A 282 -21.28 -39.72 22.78
N GLN A 283 -21.60 -40.56 23.81
CA GLN A 283 -20.99 -41.87 24.03
C GLN A 283 -19.43 -41.87 23.97
N GLY A 284 -18.81 -40.79 24.44
CA GLY A 284 -17.35 -40.61 24.49
C GLY A 284 -16.75 -40.01 23.20
N GLU A 285 -17.45 -40.01 22.09
CA GLU A 285 -17.02 -39.45 20.79
C GLU A 285 -17.38 -37.97 20.67
N ASN A 286 -16.61 -37.20 19.89
CA ASN A 286 -16.91 -35.81 19.62
C ASN A 286 -18.26 -35.66 18.94
N PHE A 287 -19.13 -34.81 19.50
CA PHE A 287 -20.46 -34.57 19.00
C PHE A 287 -20.46 -33.66 17.80
N ARG A 288 -20.87 -34.17 16.64
CA ARG A 288 -20.91 -33.35 15.42
C ARG A 288 -21.88 -33.96 14.39
N PRO A 289 -23.19 -33.84 14.61
CA PRO A 289 -24.19 -34.27 13.63
C PRO A 289 -23.97 -33.55 12.28
N ASN A 290 -24.14 -34.26 11.16
CA ASN A 290 -23.86 -33.76 9.82
C ASN A 290 -25.12 -33.45 9.01
N ASN A 291 -26.29 -33.62 9.58
CA ASN A 291 -27.59 -33.30 8.99
C ASN A 291 -28.62 -32.95 10.07
N GLY A 292 -29.71 -32.28 9.63
CA GLY A 292 -30.76 -31.81 10.53
C GLY A 292 -31.57 -32.93 11.17
N GLU A 293 -31.79 -34.08 10.49
CA GLU A 293 -32.55 -35.22 11.04
C GLU A 293 -31.79 -35.85 12.25
N ASP A 294 -30.50 -36.02 12.11
CA ASP A 294 -29.64 -36.53 13.17
C ASP A 294 -29.56 -35.56 14.36
N ALA A 295 -29.39 -34.25 14.08
CA ALA A 295 -29.42 -33.21 15.10
C ALA A 295 -30.74 -33.18 15.89
N GLU A 296 -31.85 -33.29 15.20
CA GLU A 296 -33.18 -33.29 15.81
C GLU A 296 -33.44 -34.56 16.67
N ARG A 297 -32.94 -35.72 16.23
CA ARG A 297 -32.98 -36.94 17.03
C ARG A 297 -32.26 -36.78 18.37
N HIS A 298 -31.05 -36.21 18.33
CA HIS A 298 -30.27 -35.91 19.51
C HIS A 298 -30.89 -34.81 20.39
N ARG A 299 -31.48 -33.78 19.78
CA ARG A 299 -32.24 -32.76 20.49
C ARG A 299 -33.42 -33.38 21.26
N ALA A 300 -34.20 -34.19 20.59
CA ALA A 300 -35.35 -34.87 21.23
C ALA A 300 -34.94 -35.79 22.37
N ALA A 301 -33.82 -36.50 22.25
CA ALA A 301 -33.28 -37.33 23.32
C ALA A 301 -32.89 -36.52 24.54
N LEU A 302 -32.18 -35.38 24.38
CA LEU A 302 -31.81 -34.50 25.47
C LEU A 302 -33.01 -33.82 26.12
N VAL A 303 -34.05 -33.46 25.36
CA VAL A 303 -35.28 -32.91 25.92
C VAL A 303 -36.01 -33.99 26.72
N ALA A 304 -36.02 -35.27 26.27
CA ALA A 304 -36.63 -36.38 26.99
C ALA A 304 -35.86 -36.71 28.29
N ALA A 305 -34.55 -36.56 28.31
CA ALA A 305 -33.74 -36.70 29.56
C ALA A 305 -34.16 -35.68 30.64
N GLY A 306 -34.48 -34.43 30.23
CA GLY A 306 -35.07 -33.40 31.09
C GLY A 306 -34.12 -32.82 32.14
N GLU A 307 -33.10 -33.57 32.56
CA GLU A 307 -32.17 -33.24 33.59
C GLU A 307 -30.72 -33.55 33.21
N LEU A 308 -29.79 -32.72 33.67
CA LEU A 308 -28.35 -32.93 33.51
C LEU A 308 -27.70 -32.96 34.89
N GLN A 309 -26.77 -33.87 35.12
CA GLN A 309 -26.01 -33.92 36.37
C GLN A 309 -24.64 -33.35 36.17
N ILE A 310 -24.21 -32.42 37.03
CA ILE A 310 -22.87 -31.87 36.99
C ILE A 310 -21.87 -32.93 37.47
N THR A 311 -20.99 -33.36 36.58
CA THR A 311 -19.96 -34.38 36.87
C THR A 311 -18.63 -33.76 37.25
N GLN A 312 -18.32 -32.54 36.73
CA GLN A 312 -17.06 -31.87 37.01
C GLN A 312 -17.21 -30.34 36.97
N ARG A 313 -16.56 -29.67 37.97
CA ARG A 313 -16.22 -28.24 37.95
C ARG A 313 -14.71 -28.10 38.02
N GLU A 314 -14.10 -27.48 37.07
CA GLU A 314 -12.67 -27.25 37.00
C GLU A 314 -12.37 -25.77 36.92
N GLU A 315 -11.51 -25.28 37.81
CA GLU A 315 -11.02 -23.90 37.86
C GLU A 315 -9.53 -23.88 37.62
N ARG A 316 -9.12 -23.12 36.61
CA ARG A 316 -7.70 -22.97 36.23
C ARG A 316 -7.31 -21.51 36.22
N PRO A 317 -6.27 -21.09 36.97
CA PRO A 317 -5.68 -19.78 36.76
C PRO A 317 -4.99 -19.72 35.39
N THR A 318 -5.30 -18.70 34.61
CA THR A 318 -4.70 -18.45 33.34
C THR A 318 -4.11 -17.04 33.28
N ARG A 319 -3.06 -16.84 32.50
CA ARG A 319 -2.33 -15.58 32.41
C ARG A 319 -2.17 -15.14 30.95
N SER A 320 -2.25 -13.84 30.72
CA SER A 320 -2.02 -13.22 29.41
C SER A 320 -0.85 -12.25 29.49
N LYS A 321 0.18 -12.49 28.66
CA LYS A 321 1.34 -11.60 28.55
C LYS A 321 1.05 -10.45 27.58
N ALA A 322 1.64 -9.29 27.84
CA ALA A 322 1.65 -8.20 26.89
C ALA A 322 2.41 -8.60 25.61
N PRO A 323 1.95 -8.15 24.43
CA PRO A 323 2.74 -8.29 23.20
C PRO A 323 4.04 -7.49 23.31
N PRO A 324 5.10 -7.88 22.56
CA PRO A 324 6.34 -7.12 22.47
C PRO A 324 6.14 -5.67 22.02
N PRO A 325 7.13 -4.78 22.22
CA PRO A 325 7.10 -3.46 21.60
C PRO A 325 7.04 -3.59 20.07
N PHE A 326 6.51 -2.57 19.41
CA PHE A 326 6.28 -2.66 17.98
C PHE A 326 7.57 -2.70 17.15
N ILE A 327 7.57 -3.60 16.18
CA ILE A 327 8.38 -3.54 14.97
C ILE A 327 7.50 -3.07 13.80
N THR A 328 8.08 -2.80 12.63
CA THR A 328 7.34 -2.27 11.48
C THR A 328 6.11 -3.11 11.13
N SER A 329 6.25 -4.44 11.01
CA SER A 329 5.17 -5.35 10.64
C SER A 329 4.05 -5.40 11.67
N THR A 330 4.40 -5.50 12.97
CA THR A 330 3.42 -5.56 14.04
C THR A 330 2.69 -4.22 14.25
N LEU A 331 3.38 -3.08 14.03
CA LEU A 331 2.73 -1.77 13.99
C LEU A 331 1.71 -1.67 12.85
N GLN A 332 2.07 -2.13 11.65
CA GLN A 332 1.15 -2.15 10.49
C GLN A 332 -0.08 -3.01 10.78
N GLN A 333 0.10 -4.19 11.36
CA GLN A 333 -0.98 -5.10 11.74
C GLN A 333 -1.89 -4.48 12.80
N ALA A 334 -1.31 -3.92 13.87
CA ALA A 334 -2.08 -3.29 14.95
C ALA A 334 -2.83 -2.03 14.47
N ALA A 335 -2.21 -1.21 13.62
CA ALA A 335 -2.85 -0.03 13.05
C ALA A 335 -4.01 -0.40 12.10
N SER A 336 -3.87 -1.49 11.35
CA SER A 336 -4.94 -2.01 10.49
C SER A 336 -6.14 -2.50 11.31
N THR A 337 -5.90 -3.28 12.37
CA THR A 337 -6.96 -3.88 13.18
C THR A 337 -7.63 -2.89 14.12
N ARG A 338 -6.85 -2.02 14.80
CA ARG A 338 -7.36 -1.12 15.84
C ARG A 338 -7.74 0.27 15.34
N LEU A 339 -7.08 0.77 14.28
CA LEU A 339 -7.31 2.12 13.75
C LEU A 339 -7.95 2.12 12.37
N SER A 340 -8.09 0.96 11.73
CA SER A 340 -8.51 0.79 10.34
C SER A 340 -7.62 1.55 9.34
N PHE A 341 -6.32 1.62 9.62
CA PHE A 341 -5.34 2.23 8.72
C PHE A 341 -4.77 1.18 7.76
N GLY A 342 -4.69 1.51 6.48
CA GLY A 342 -3.91 0.71 5.53
C GLY A 342 -2.40 0.86 5.80
N VAL A 343 -1.63 -0.11 5.33
CA VAL A 343 -0.16 -0.19 5.54
C VAL A 343 0.55 1.10 5.08
N LYS A 344 0.23 1.59 3.88
CA LYS A 344 0.79 2.84 3.34
C LYS A 344 0.48 4.06 4.23
N LYS A 345 -0.75 4.16 4.74
CA LYS A 345 -1.16 5.24 5.64
C LYS A 345 -0.42 5.16 6.97
N THR A 346 -0.29 3.96 7.52
CA THR A 346 0.45 3.71 8.77
C THR A 346 1.89 4.21 8.66
N MET A 347 2.60 3.81 7.60
CA MET A 347 4.00 4.24 7.41
C MET A 347 4.13 5.74 7.16
N MET A 348 3.19 6.37 6.45
CA MET A 348 3.18 7.82 6.26
C MET A 348 2.99 8.57 7.58
N MET A 349 2.12 8.10 8.47
CA MET A 349 1.93 8.70 9.79
C MET A 349 3.13 8.47 10.70
N ALA A 350 3.70 7.26 10.70
CA ALA A 350 4.90 6.92 11.46
C ALA A 350 6.11 7.77 11.03
N GLN A 351 6.32 7.96 9.71
CA GLN A 351 7.35 8.84 9.16
C GLN A 351 7.22 10.28 9.70
N ARG A 352 6.00 10.83 9.72
CA ARG A 352 5.75 12.18 10.23
C ARG A 352 6.04 12.29 11.73
N LEU A 353 5.65 11.28 12.51
CA LEU A 353 5.93 11.24 13.95
C LEU A 353 7.43 11.15 14.22
N TYR A 354 8.17 10.34 13.48
CA TYR A 354 9.63 10.23 13.57
C TYR A 354 10.32 11.56 13.20
N GLU A 355 9.98 12.14 12.05
CA GLU A 355 10.60 13.41 11.58
C GLU A 355 10.31 14.59 12.53
N ALA A 356 9.21 14.54 13.27
CA ALA A 356 8.87 15.50 14.31
C ALA A 356 9.56 15.22 15.66
N GLY A 357 10.23 14.07 15.81
CA GLY A 357 10.94 13.65 17.03
C GLY A 357 10.03 13.08 18.11
N HIS A 358 8.89 12.49 17.73
CA HIS A 358 7.94 11.93 18.69
C HIS A 358 8.08 10.42 18.91
N ILE A 359 8.64 9.69 17.94
CA ILE A 359 8.90 8.25 18.03
C ILE A 359 10.32 7.93 17.54
N THR A 360 10.82 6.75 17.89
CA THR A 360 12.01 6.15 17.31
C THR A 360 11.80 5.81 15.83
N TYR A 361 12.85 5.44 15.14
CA TYR A 361 12.81 5.09 13.72
C TYR A 361 11.82 3.95 13.46
N MET A 362 10.94 4.14 12.48
CA MET A 362 9.80 3.26 12.25
C MET A 362 10.06 2.07 11.32
N ARG A 363 11.23 1.98 10.69
CA ARG A 363 11.61 0.83 9.86
C ARG A 363 12.61 -0.03 10.62
N THR A 364 12.09 -0.90 11.47
CA THR A 364 12.88 -1.80 12.32
C THR A 364 12.20 -3.16 12.44
N ASP A 365 12.99 -4.19 12.58
CA ASP A 365 12.59 -5.56 12.92
C ASP A 365 13.06 -5.96 14.34
N SER A 366 13.71 -5.04 15.05
CA SER A 366 14.20 -5.24 16.40
C SER A 366 13.14 -4.91 17.44
N THR A 367 13.04 -5.74 18.47
CA THR A 367 12.21 -5.52 19.68
C THR A 367 13.05 -4.98 20.84
N ASN A 368 14.32 -4.68 20.65
CA ASN A 368 15.22 -4.14 21.66
C ASN A 368 14.77 -2.75 22.12
N LEU A 369 14.96 -2.46 23.38
CA LEU A 369 14.67 -1.18 24.02
C LEU A 369 15.91 -0.67 24.73
N SER A 370 16.21 0.62 24.62
CA SER A 370 17.30 1.24 25.36
C SER A 370 17.01 1.23 26.86
N ALA A 371 18.06 1.13 27.68
CA ALA A 371 17.94 1.12 29.12
C ALA A 371 17.28 2.40 29.65
N ASP A 372 17.63 3.56 29.10
CA ASP A 372 17.02 4.84 29.46
C ASP A 372 15.51 4.82 29.22
N ALA A 373 15.06 4.37 28.04
CA ALA A 373 13.63 4.31 27.72
C ALA A 373 12.85 3.33 28.63
N VAL A 374 13.45 2.18 28.95
CA VAL A 374 12.85 1.22 29.90
C VAL A 374 12.72 1.85 31.27
N ASN A 375 13.77 2.51 31.77
CA ASN A 375 13.75 3.16 33.07
C ASN A 375 12.70 4.28 33.13
N ASP A 376 12.62 5.12 32.11
CA ASP A 376 11.60 6.19 32.04
C ASP A 376 10.18 5.62 32.00
N CYS A 377 9.96 4.53 31.25
CA CYS A 377 8.67 3.84 31.19
C CYS A 377 8.28 3.25 32.55
N ARG A 378 9.22 2.59 33.23
CA ARG A 378 9.00 1.98 34.55
C ARG A 378 8.70 3.06 35.61
N ALA A 379 9.44 4.17 35.59
CA ALA A 379 9.15 5.30 36.48
C ALA A 379 7.75 5.90 36.21
N TRP A 380 7.34 5.99 34.94
CA TRP A 380 6.00 6.44 34.58
C TRP A 380 4.90 5.46 35.09
N ILE A 381 5.13 4.15 34.97
CA ILE A 381 4.18 3.13 35.45
C ILE A 381 4.00 3.24 36.99
N SER A 382 5.10 3.34 37.75
CA SER A 382 5.03 3.51 39.18
C SER A 382 4.28 4.78 39.59
N ASP A 383 4.60 5.93 38.97
CA ASP A 383 3.97 7.24 39.23
C ASP A 383 2.46 7.27 38.90
N LYS A 384 2.05 6.70 37.76
CA LYS A 384 0.66 6.83 37.28
C LYS A 384 -0.26 5.70 37.59
N LEU A 385 0.26 4.49 37.78
CA LEU A 385 -0.53 3.28 37.98
C LEU A 385 -0.29 2.63 39.35
N GLY A 386 0.85 2.93 39.96
CA GLY A 386 1.29 2.37 41.23
C GLY A 386 2.06 1.06 41.08
N ASP A 387 2.75 0.68 42.16
CA ASP A 387 3.75 -0.40 42.19
C ASP A 387 3.19 -1.79 41.84
N LYS A 388 1.89 -2.04 42.09
CA LYS A 388 1.25 -3.31 41.67
C LYS A 388 1.28 -3.56 40.16
N TYR A 389 1.46 -2.50 39.32
CA TYR A 389 1.59 -2.61 37.88
C TYR A 389 3.04 -2.57 37.41
N LEU A 390 4.01 -2.58 38.32
CA LEU A 390 5.42 -2.57 38.03
C LEU A 390 6.08 -3.92 38.40
N PRO A 391 6.47 -4.77 37.42
CA PRO A 391 7.23 -5.98 37.74
C PRO A 391 8.55 -5.65 38.41
N GLU A 392 9.05 -6.53 39.30
CA GLU A 392 10.32 -6.36 40.00
C GLU A 392 11.47 -6.11 39.02
N ASN A 393 11.56 -6.91 37.94
CA ASN A 393 12.58 -6.81 36.94
C ASN A 393 12.03 -6.25 35.63
N PRO A 394 12.83 -5.48 34.83
CA PRO A 394 12.48 -5.05 33.50
C PRO A 394 12.16 -6.25 32.59
N ILE A 395 11.08 -6.15 31.82
CA ILE A 395 10.73 -7.18 30.83
C ILE A 395 11.58 -6.97 29.59
N ARG A 396 12.37 -8.00 29.25
CA ARG A 396 13.20 -8.01 28.03
C ARG A 396 12.57 -8.88 26.97
N TYR A 397 12.68 -8.45 25.73
CA TYR A 397 12.22 -9.17 24.55
C TYR A 397 13.42 -9.54 23.67
N SER A 398 13.49 -10.78 23.24
CA SER A 398 14.51 -11.21 22.26
C SER A 398 14.07 -10.79 20.86
N SER A 399 14.95 -10.19 20.11
CA SER A 399 14.80 -10.04 18.67
C SER A 399 14.96 -11.38 17.98
N ARG A 400 14.46 -11.53 16.76
CA ARG A 400 14.70 -12.73 15.94
C ARG A 400 16.18 -12.83 15.61
N ASP A 401 16.65 -14.06 15.42
CA ASP A 401 17.99 -14.31 14.87
C ASP A 401 18.11 -13.59 13.51
N GLY A 402 19.18 -12.80 13.34
CA GLY A 402 19.39 -11.97 12.14
C GLY A 402 18.74 -10.59 12.17
N ALA A 403 17.99 -10.20 13.23
CA ALA A 403 17.61 -8.81 13.41
C ALA A 403 18.84 -7.94 13.66
N GLN A 404 18.87 -6.73 13.07
CA GLN A 404 20.01 -5.82 13.27
C GLN A 404 20.02 -5.36 14.73
N GLU A 405 20.95 -5.89 15.52
CA GLU A 405 21.05 -5.62 16.97
C GLU A 405 21.19 -4.13 17.32
N ALA A 406 21.72 -3.34 16.39
CA ALA A 406 21.87 -1.88 16.53
C ALA A 406 20.55 -1.11 16.44
N HIS A 407 19.43 -1.74 16.03
CA HIS A 407 18.13 -1.11 15.89
C HIS A 407 17.31 -1.24 17.17
N GLU A 408 16.55 -0.20 17.48
CA GLU A 408 15.59 -0.16 18.57
C GLU A 408 14.15 -0.38 18.07
N ALA A 409 13.27 -0.87 18.93
CA ALA A 409 11.85 -0.99 18.66
C ALA A 409 11.18 0.38 18.45
N ILE A 410 9.99 0.37 17.85
CA ILE A 410 9.19 1.58 17.67
C ILE A 410 8.53 1.93 19.00
N ARG A 411 8.95 3.06 19.58
CA ARG A 411 8.45 3.58 20.86
C ARG A 411 8.32 5.11 20.82
N PRO A 412 7.60 5.74 21.75
CA PRO A 412 7.66 7.18 21.93
C PRO A 412 9.07 7.60 22.37
N SER A 413 9.54 8.75 21.88
CA SER A 413 10.80 9.35 22.32
C SER A 413 10.70 9.87 23.77
N ASP A 414 9.49 10.21 24.21
CA ASP A 414 9.18 10.61 25.59
C ASP A 414 7.83 10.00 25.98
N VAL A 415 7.87 9.02 26.87
CA VAL A 415 6.68 8.30 27.36
C VAL A 415 5.71 9.20 28.16
N LYS A 416 6.20 10.30 28.74
CA LYS A 416 5.41 11.24 29.56
C LYS A 416 4.47 12.08 28.68
N ARG A 417 4.79 12.24 27.39
CA ARG A 417 3.94 13.00 26.47
C ARG A 417 2.72 12.16 26.05
N ASP A 418 1.55 12.71 26.20
CA ASP A 418 0.32 12.11 25.68
C ASP A 418 0.05 12.56 24.22
N ALA A 419 -0.87 11.87 23.55
CA ALA A 419 -1.24 12.16 22.18
C ALA A 419 -1.90 13.53 21.99
N GLU A 420 -2.55 14.05 23.03
CA GLU A 420 -3.25 15.34 22.98
C GLU A 420 -2.28 16.51 23.02
N SER A 421 -1.13 16.32 23.64
CA SER A 421 -0.05 17.32 23.71
C SER A 421 0.62 17.55 22.33
N LEU A 422 0.47 16.65 21.37
CA LEU A 422 1.05 16.73 20.03
C LEU A 422 0.20 17.63 19.11
N LYS A 423 0.10 18.92 19.46
CA LYS A 423 -0.75 19.90 18.74
C LYS A 423 -0.30 20.20 17.31
N ASP A 424 0.98 19.95 17.01
CA ASP A 424 1.58 20.09 15.69
C ASP A 424 1.28 18.88 14.77
N MET A 425 0.73 17.80 15.32
CA MET A 425 0.40 16.58 14.58
C MET A 425 -1.09 16.51 14.21
N GLU A 426 -1.37 15.97 13.02
CA GLU A 426 -2.73 15.68 12.60
C GLU A 426 -3.39 14.57 13.43
N ARG A 427 -4.73 14.52 13.42
CA ARG A 427 -5.51 13.55 14.22
C ARG A 427 -5.07 12.10 14.03
N ASP A 428 -4.81 11.67 12.79
CA ASP A 428 -4.44 10.28 12.50
C ASP A 428 -3.03 9.95 13.01
N ALA A 429 -2.09 10.89 12.92
CA ALA A 429 -0.76 10.72 13.51
C ALA A 429 -0.83 10.61 15.04
N ARG A 430 -1.66 11.43 15.71
CA ARG A 430 -1.89 11.34 17.16
C ARG A 430 -2.50 10.00 17.58
N ARG A 431 -3.45 9.47 16.80
CA ARG A 431 -4.04 8.14 17.05
C ARG A 431 -2.99 7.03 16.93
N LEU A 432 -2.10 7.12 15.94
CA LEU A 432 -1.01 6.16 15.77
C LEU A 432 0.02 6.28 16.91
N TYR A 433 0.37 7.50 17.32
CA TYR A 433 1.24 7.75 18.46
C TYR A 433 0.69 7.12 19.74
N GLU A 434 -0.60 7.31 20.03
CA GLU A 434 -1.23 6.72 21.21
C GLU A 434 -1.19 5.19 21.18
N LEU A 435 -1.39 4.58 20.00
CA LEU A 435 -1.26 3.13 19.85
C LEU A 435 0.17 2.66 20.17
N ILE A 436 1.19 3.37 19.67
CA ILE A 436 2.60 3.07 19.92
C ILE A 436 2.93 3.25 21.43
N ARG A 437 2.49 4.35 22.01
CA ARG A 437 2.73 4.67 23.42
C ARG A 437 2.11 3.63 24.35
N ARG A 438 0.84 3.27 24.11
CA ARG A 438 0.15 2.23 24.92
C ARG A 438 0.85 0.88 24.83
N GLN A 439 1.28 0.46 23.63
CA GLN A 439 2.01 -0.78 23.47
C GLN A 439 3.34 -0.77 24.23
N PHE A 440 4.07 0.33 24.15
CA PHE A 440 5.34 0.51 24.84
C PHE A 440 5.18 0.45 26.36
N ILE A 441 4.15 1.10 26.92
CA ILE A 441 3.86 1.01 28.37
C ILE A 441 3.43 -0.42 28.73
N ALA A 442 2.48 -0.99 28.00
CA ALA A 442 1.95 -2.32 28.24
C ALA A 442 3.04 -3.41 28.24
N CYS A 443 4.06 -3.29 27.38
CA CYS A 443 5.13 -4.29 27.30
C CYS A 443 6.04 -4.32 28.54
N GLN A 444 5.99 -3.31 29.41
CA GLN A 444 6.72 -3.27 30.69
C GLN A 444 5.83 -3.52 31.90
N MET A 445 4.56 -3.93 31.69
CA MET A 445 3.59 -4.20 32.76
C MET A 445 3.42 -5.71 33.03
N PRO A 446 2.94 -6.11 34.23
CA PRO A 446 2.72 -7.50 34.59
C PRO A 446 1.61 -8.12 33.73
N GLN A 447 1.57 -9.46 33.73
CA GLN A 447 0.56 -10.22 33.02
C GLN A 447 -0.84 -9.95 33.60
N ALA A 448 -1.86 -9.98 32.73
CA ALA A 448 -3.25 -10.05 33.18
C ALA A 448 -3.54 -11.48 33.66
N GLU A 449 -4.27 -11.58 34.76
CA GLU A 449 -4.61 -12.87 35.38
C GLU A 449 -6.11 -13.10 35.35
N TYR A 450 -6.48 -14.31 35.00
CA TYR A 450 -7.87 -14.74 34.88
C TYR A 450 -8.06 -16.05 35.59
N LEU A 451 -9.28 -16.29 36.05
CA LEU A 451 -9.76 -17.60 36.49
C LEU A 451 -10.69 -18.14 35.39
N SER A 452 -10.29 -19.20 34.72
CA SER A 452 -11.13 -19.90 33.75
C SER A 452 -11.85 -21.06 34.45
N THR A 453 -13.18 -21.07 34.38
CA THR A 453 -14.04 -22.12 34.96
C THR A 453 -14.63 -22.94 33.81
N THR A 454 -14.56 -24.25 33.92
CA THR A 454 -15.27 -25.18 33.03
C THR A 454 -16.21 -26.04 33.88
N ILE A 455 -17.48 -26.05 33.50
CA ILE A 455 -18.48 -26.93 34.12
C ILE A 455 -18.82 -27.99 33.09
N THR A 456 -18.78 -29.27 33.49
CA THR A 456 -19.17 -30.42 32.69
C THR A 456 -20.40 -31.05 33.36
N ALA A 457 -21.45 -31.27 32.53
CA ALA A 457 -22.66 -31.97 32.92
C ALA A 457 -22.94 -33.14 31.98
N GLU A 458 -23.60 -34.17 32.48
CA GLU A 458 -23.88 -35.40 31.72
C GLU A 458 -25.35 -35.83 31.88
N ALA A 459 -25.90 -36.39 30.78
CA ALA A 459 -27.16 -37.13 30.78
C ALA A 459 -27.17 -38.12 29.59
N ASP A 460 -27.64 -39.32 29.80
CA ASP A 460 -27.90 -40.35 28.76
C ASP A 460 -26.72 -40.50 27.70
N GLY A 461 -25.49 -40.47 28.20
CA GLY A 461 -24.28 -40.59 27.38
C GLY A 461 -23.84 -39.30 26.67
N TYR A 462 -24.57 -38.20 26.89
CA TYR A 462 -24.12 -36.85 26.44
C TYR A 462 -23.26 -36.19 27.50
N GLU A 463 -22.14 -35.59 27.06
CA GLU A 463 -21.29 -34.71 27.84
C GLU A 463 -21.47 -33.27 27.33
N LEU A 464 -21.95 -32.37 28.18
CA LEU A 464 -22.15 -30.96 27.86
C LEU A 464 -21.16 -30.09 28.65
N LYS A 465 -20.71 -28.99 28.06
CA LYS A 465 -19.75 -28.09 28.69
C LYS A 465 -20.16 -26.63 28.61
N ALA A 466 -19.94 -25.92 29.72
CA ALA A 466 -19.93 -24.47 29.75
C ALA A 466 -18.55 -23.96 30.14
N LYS A 467 -18.11 -22.89 29.55
CA LYS A 467 -16.83 -22.23 29.86
C LYS A 467 -17.08 -20.77 30.20
N GLY A 468 -16.54 -20.36 31.33
CA GLY A 468 -16.53 -18.98 31.80
C GLY A 468 -15.12 -18.50 32.09
N ARG A 469 -14.95 -17.20 32.21
CA ARG A 469 -13.67 -16.60 32.57
C ARG A 469 -13.92 -15.31 33.34
N ILE A 470 -13.24 -15.14 34.46
CA ILE A 470 -13.29 -13.95 35.31
C ILE A 470 -11.89 -13.31 35.30
N MET A 471 -11.82 -12.01 35.13
CA MET A 471 -10.57 -11.26 35.29
C MET A 471 -10.30 -11.08 36.81
N LYS A 472 -9.16 -11.56 37.29
CA LYS A 472 -8.68 -11.37 38.65
C LYS A 472 -7.76 -10.18 38.82
N PHE A 473 -6.91 -9.95 37.80
CA PHE A 473 -6.02 -8.81 37.73
C PHE A 473 -5.86 -8.35 36.27
N ASP A 474 -6.09 -7.07 36.01
CA ASP A 474 -6.09 -6.52 34.66
C ASP A 474 -4.68 -6.37 34.06
N GLY A 475 -3.64 -6.24 34.88
CA GLY A 475 -2.25 -6.15 34.41
C GLY A 475 -2.09 -5.15 33.26
N TRP A 476 -1.40 -5.57 32.19
CA TRP A 476 -1.15 -4.74 31.01
C TRP A 476 -2.41 -4.32 30.24
N THR A 477 -3.52 -5.05 30.39
CA THR A 477 -4.77 -4.72 29.70
C THR A 477 -5.40 -3.42 30.20
N ARG A 478 -4.97 -2.94 31.38
CA ARG A 478 -5.32 -1.64 31.93
C ARG A 478 -5.01 -0.49 30.97
N ILE A 479 -3.86 -0.54 30.30
CA ILE A 479 -3.41 0.48 29.34
C ILE A 479 -3.86 0.14 27.92
N GLN A 480 -3.86 -1.15 27.60
CA GLN A 480 -4.20 -1.62 26.24
C GLN A 480 -5.29 -2.69 26.30
N PRO A 481 -6.56 -2.28 26.43
CA PRO A 481 -7.66 -3.23 26.42
C PRO A 481 -7.62 -4.11 25.17
N GLN A 482 -7.87 -5.39 25.37
CA GLN A 482 -8.08 -6.31 24.24
C GLN A 482 -9.43 -5.99 23.60
N ALA A 483 -9.51 -6.04 22.26
CA ALA A 483 -10.80 -6.01 21.60
C ALA A 483 -11.55 -7.29 21.98
N SER A 484 -12.74 -7.16 22.56
CA SER A 484 -13.60 -8.30 22.82
C SER A 484 -13.88 -9.02 21.52
N ARG A 485 -13.49 -10.27 21.41
CA ARG A 485 -14.00 -11.13 20.33
C ARG A 485 -15.44 -11.48 20.67
N LYS A 486 -16.36 -11.33 19.70
CA LYS A 486 -17.74 -11.83 19.85
C LYS A 486 -17.69 -13.26 20.38
N GLY A 487 -18.35 -13.53 21.51
CA GLY A 487 -18.36 -14.84 22.19
C GLY A 487 -17.19 -15.14 23.13
N GLN A 488 -16.31 -14.18 23.44
CA GLN A 488 -15.30 -14.26 24.49
C GLN A 488 -15.47 -13.10 25.49
N GLU A 489 -16.69 -12.78 25.83
CA GLU A 489 -16.96 -11.90 26.97
C GLU A 489 -16.58 -12.63 28.26
N ASP A 490 -16.03 -11.90 29.25
CA ASP A 490 -15.73 -12.46 30.55
C ASP A 490 -17.09 -12.82 31.20
N THR A 491 -17.46 -14.10 31.09
CA THR A 491 -18.73 -14.62 31.61
C THR A 491 -18.45 -15.33 32.92
N GLU A 492 -19.07 -14.85 33.96
CA GLU A 492 -19.07 -15.52 35.28
C GLU A 492 -20.10 -16.65 35.23
N LEU A 493 -19.66 -17.88 35.53
CA LEU A 493 -20.56 -19.01 35.66
C LEU A 493 -21.08 -19.07 37.09
N PRO A 494 -22.35 -19.53 37.30
CA PRO A 494 -22.91 -19.70 38.63
C PRO A 494 -22.11 -20.69 39.48
N ASP A 495 -22.20 -20.57 40.81
CA ASP A 495 -21.46 -21.41 41.75
C ASP A 495 -22.13 -22.80 41.89
N LEU A 496 -22.10 -23.55 40.81
CA LEU A 496 -22.59 -24.92 40.73
C LEU A 496 -21.51 -25.93 41.07
N LYS A 497 -21.85 -27.01 41.77
CA LYS A 497 -20.91 -28.02 42.28
C LYS A 497 -21.13 -29.35 41.60
N LYS A 498 -20.12 -30.21 41.67
CA LYS A 498 -20.24 -31.60 41.28
C LYS A 498 -21.40 -32.26 42.04
N GLY A 499 -22.29 -32.92 41.34
CA GLY A 499 -23.48 -33.57 41.88
C GLY A 499 -24.76 -32.74 41.80
N ASP A 500 -24.65 -31.41 41.53
CA ASP A 500 -25.83 -30.60 41.34
C ASP A 500 -26.58 -31.03 40.06
N VAL A 501 -27.91 -30.89 40.11
CA VAL A 501 -28.80 -31.26 38.99
C VAL A 501 -29.36 -30.01 38.36
N LEU A 502 -29.24 -29.96 37.05
CA LEU A 502 -29.78 -28.90 36.20
C LEU A 502 -31.07 -29.40 35.50
N ALA A 503 -32.11 -28.60 35.54
CA ALA A 503 -33.30 -28.83 34.72
C ALA A 503 -33.06 -28.24 33.33
N VAL A 504 -33.43 -28.95 32.26
CA VAL A 504 -33.33 -28.51 30.89
C VAL A 504 -34.56 -27.68 30.56
N ASP A 505 -34.35 -26.39 30.26
CA ASP A 505 -35.43 -25.50 29.87
C ASP A 505 -35.69 -25.56 28.35
N HIS A 506 -34.60 -25.52 27.60
CA HIS A 506 -34.62 -25.50 26.13
C HIS A 506 -33.36 -26.09 25.52
N ILE A 507 -33.50 -26.75 24.36
CA ILE A 507 -32.36 -27.21 23.55
C ILE A 507 -32.41 -26.55 22.18
N ASP A 508 -31.40 -25.71 21.89
CA ASP A 508 -31.19 -25.18 20.57
C ASP A 508 -30.39 -26.14 19.69
N ALA A 509 -30.84 -26.37 18.47
CA ALA A 509 -30.06 -27.03 17.44
C ALA A 509 -29.72 -26.03 16.32
N ASN A 510 -28.44 -25.69 16.23
CA ASN A 510 -27.95 -24.65 15.33
C ASN A 510 -27.21 -25.29 14.16
N GLN A 511 -27.67 -25.00 12.94
CA GLN A 511 -27.02 -25.43 11.69
C GLN A 511 -25.81 -24.55 11.41
N HIS A 512 -24.69 -25.17 11.13
CA HIS A 512 -23.44 -24.53 10.73
C HIS A 512 -22.86 -25.19 9.48
N PHE A 513 -21.94 -24.49 8.84
CA PHE A 513 -21.15 -25.02 7.72
C PHE A 513 -19.69 -24.73 7.97
N THR A 514 -18.82 -25.66 7.58
CA THR A 514 -17.38 -25.42 7.59
C THR A 514 -17.05 -24.20 6.71
N LYS A 515 -16.09 -23.40 7.15
CA LYS A 515 -15.74 -22.13 6.50
C LYS A 515 -14.45 -22.29 5.68
N PRO A 516 -14.38 -21.69 4.49
CA PRO A 516 -13.14 -21.64 3.73
C PRO A 516 -12.08 -20.84 4.49
N PRO A 517 -10.79 -21.00 4.15
CA PRO A 517 -9.75 -20.15 4.71
C PRO A 517 -10.04 -18.69 4.39
N ALA A 518 -9.84 -17.80 5.38
CA ALA A 518 -10.12 -16.39 5.21
C ALA A 518 -9.17 -15.74 4.20
N ARG A 519 -9.70 -14.83 3.35
CA ARG A 519 -8.89 -14.02 2.45
C ARG A 519 -7.93 -13.13 3.23
N TYR A 520 -6.78 -12.87 2.63
CA TYR A 520 -5.82 -11.94 3.23
C TYR A 520 -6.38 -10.53 3.32
N THR A 521 -6.13 -9.88 4.45
CA THR A 521 -6.16 -8.43 4.62
C THR A 521 -4.74 -7.88 4.43
N GLU A 522 -4.55 -6.55 4.35
CA GLU A 522 -3.20 -5.97 4.37
C GLU A 522 -2.39 -6.47 5.58
N ALA A 523 -3.01 -6.51 6.76
CA ALA A 523 -2.38 -6.97 7.99
C ALA A 523 -1.96 -8.44 7.94
N SER A 524 -2.85 -9.34 7.51
CA SER A 524 -2.54 -10.77 7.47
C SER A 524 -1.58 -11.13 6.34
N LEU A 525 -1.59 -10.39 5.22
CA LEU A 525 -0.60 -10.57 4.15
C LEU A 525 0.79 -10.10 4.59
N VAL A 526 0.91 -8.97 5.29
CA VAL A 526 2.20 -8.53 5.88
C VAL A 526 2.72 -9.56 6.87
N ARG A 527 1.84 -10.12 7.72
CA ARG A 527 2.22 -11.19 8.66
C ARG A 527 2.74 -12.44 7.94
N GLU A 528 2.07 -12.84 6.86
CA GLU A 528 2.47 -14.03 6.10
C GLU A 528 3.80 -13.82 5.37
N LEU A 529 4.01 -12.64 4.76
CA LEU A 529 5.27 -12.24 4.15
C LEU A 529 6.42 -12.26 5.18
N GLU A 530 6.19 -11.65 6.34
CA GLU A 530 7.16 -11.63 7.44
C GLU A 530 7.48 -13.04 7.94
N LYS A 531 6.45 -13.88 8.17
CA LYS A 531 6.61 -15.26 8.63
C LYS A 531 7.48 -16.08 7.68
N ARG A 532 7.38 -15.84 6.37
CA ARG A 532 8.16 -16.50 5.32
C ARG A 532 9.51 -15.83 5.04
N GLY A 533 9.87 -14.75 5.72
CA GLY A 533 11.10 -13.99 5.46
C GLY A 533 11.11 -13.18 4.17
N ILE A 534 9.94 -12.96 3.55
CA ILE A 534 9.76 -12.28 2.26
C ILE A 534 9.56 -10.78 2.48
N GLY A 535 10.43 -9.98 1.90
CA GLY A 535 10.45 -8.53 2.10
C GLY A 535 11.14 -8.12 3.40
N ARG A 536 11.19 -6.82 3.64
CA ARG A 536 11.84 -6.20 4.82
C ARG A 536 11.01 -5.00 5.28
N PRO A 537 11.26 -4.43 6.48
CA PRO A 537 10.54 -3.26 6.99
C PRO A 537 10.38 -2.11 6.00
N SER A 538 11.37 -1.88 5.16
CA SER A 538 11.33 -0.83 4.11
C SER A 538 10.42 -1.18 2.92
N THR A 539 10.08 -2.45 2.69
CA THR A 539 9.42 -2.91 1.44
C THR A 539 7.97 -3.35 1.59
N TYR A 540 7.48 -3.72 2.77
CA TYR A 540 6.09 -4.22 2.93
C TYR A 540 5.05 -3.28 2.35
N ALA A 541 5.14 -1.98 2.65
CA ALA A 541 4.18 -1.00 2.15
C ALA A 541 4.22 -0.84 0.61
N SER A 542 5.40 -0.93 0.01
CA SER A 542 5.56 -0.85 -1.44
C SER A 542 5.07 -2.12 -2.14
N ILE A 543 5.30 -3.31 -1.58
CA ILE A 543 4.77 -4.58 -2.09
C ILE A 543 3.24 -4.51 -2.15
N ILE A 544 2.59 -4.21 -1.02
CA ILE A 544 1.12 -4.12 -0.90
C ILE A 544 0.54 -3.09 -1.89
N SER A 545 1.18 -1.93 -2.06
CA SER A 545 0.72 -0.93 -3.02
C SER A 545 0.91 -1.40 -4.46
N THR A 546 2.04 -2.03 -4.77
CA THR A 546 2.39 -2.42 -6.14
C THR A 546 1.46 -3.51 -6.68
N ILE A 547 1.12 -4.53 -5.89
CA ILE A 547 0.23 -5.61 -6.35
C ILE A 547 -1.18 -5.10 -6.68
N GLN A 548 -1.64 -4.06 -5.98
CA GLN A 548 -2.91 -3.36 -6.26
C GLN A 548 -2.80 -2.42 -7.47
N ASP A 549 -1.74 -1.58 -7.51
CA ASP A 549 -1.55 -0.61 -8.60
C ASP A 549 -1.36 -1.28 -9.97
N ARG A 550 -0.83 -2.51 -10.00
CA ARG A 550 -0.68 -3.34 -11.20
C ARG A 550 -1.96 -4.06 -11.61
N GLY A 551 -2.99 -4.06 -10.74
CA GLY A 551 -4.27 -4.70 -11.02
C GLY A 551 -4.23 -6.24 -10.99
N TYR A 552 -3.27 -6.83 -10.29
CA TYR A 552 -3.23 -8.29 -10.07
C TYR A 552 -4.10 -8.71 -8.90
N VAL A 553 -4.25 -7.80 -7.96
CA VAL A 553 -5.04 -7.98 -6.73
C VAL A 553 -5.95 -6.76 -6.55
N ARG A 554 -7.19 -7.01 -6.22
CA ARG A 554 -8.18 -5.99 -5.85
C ARG A 554 -8.43 -6.05 -4.36
N GLN A 555 -8.51 -4.90 -3.72
CA GLN A 555 -8.98 -4.82 -2.34
C GLN A 555 -10.45 -4.42 -2.31
N ASP A 556 -11.26 -5.23 -1.66
CA ASP A 556 -12.66 -4.93 -1.35
C ASP A 556 -12.93 -5.26 0.11
N ASN A 557 -13.60 -4.36 0.82
CA ASN A 557 -13.91 -4.53 2.24
C ASN A 557 -12.69 -4.94 3.10
N ARG A 558 -11.52 -4.35 2.79
CA ARG A 558 -10.22 -4.64 3.42
C ARG A 558 -9.66 -6.05 3.18
N ARG A 559 -10.32 -6.88 2.34
CA ARG A 559 -9.84 -8.21 1.93
C ARG A 559 -9.28 -8.16 0.52
N PHE A 560 -8.25 -8.94 0.25
CA PHE A 560 -7.65 -9.08 -1.07
C PHE A 560 -8.32 -10.19 -1.86
N TYR A 561 -8.61 -9.88 -3.12
CA TYR A 561 -9.13 -10.80 -4.12
C TYR A 561 -8.14 -10.87 -5.27
N ALA A 562 -7.79 -12.07 -5.70
CA ALA A 562 -7.00 -12.24 -6.92
C ALA A 562 -7.84 -11.85 -8.13
N GLU A 563 -7.30 -10.99 -8.99
CA GLU A 563 -7.91 -10.70 -10.28
C GLU A 563 -7.49 -11.79 -11.27
N LYS A 564 -8.33 -12.08 -12.27
CA LYS A 564 -8.05 -13.13 -13.26
C LYS A 564 -6.71 -12.98 -13.96
N MET A 565 -6.28 -11.74 -14.18
CA MET A 565 -4.96 -11.44 -14.74
C MET A 565 -3.84 -11.82 -13.75
N GLY A 566 -4.07 -11.69 -12.45
CA GLY A 566 -3.17 -12.18 -11.41
C GLY A 566 -3.00 -13.70 -11.46
N ASP A 567 -4.10 -14.46 -11.55
CA ASP A 567 -4.08 -15.93 -11.73
C ASP A 567 -3.20 -16.33 -12.92
N ILE A 568 -3.47 -15.74 -14.11
CA ILE A 568 -2.79 -16.09 -15.37
C ILE A 568 -1.28 -15.76 -15.29
N VAL A 569 -0.94 -14.58 -14.79
CA VAL A 569 0.47 -14.16 -14.67
C VAL A 569 1.22 -15.04 -13.69
N THR A 570 0.62 -15.39 -12.56
CA THR A 570 1.20 -16.29 -11.56
C THR A 570 1.49 -17.66 -12.18
N ASP A 571 0.51 -18.27 -12.87
CA ASP A 571 0.68 -19.58 -13.50
C ASP A 571 1.85 -19.57 -14.51
N ARG A 572 1.90 -18.57 -15.37
CA ARG A 572 2.95 -18.47 -16.39
C ARG A 572 4.33 -18.22 -15.78
N LEU A 573 4.39 -17.49 -14.66
CA LEU A 573 5.64 -17.28 -13.93
C LEU A 573 6.09 -18.53 -13.17
N VAL A 574 5.18 -19.23 -12.48
CA VAL A 574 5.49 -20.49 -11.78
C VAL A 574 5.99 -21.55 -12.75
N GLU A 575 5.34 -21.72 -13.91
CA GLU A 575 5.75 -22.68 -14.94
C GLU A 575 7.10 -22.35 -15.57
N SER A 576 7.36 -21.08 -15.86
CA SER A 576 8.56 -20.67 -16.61
C SER A 576 9.75 -20.33 -15.71
N PHE A 577 9.50 -19.89 -14.48
CA PHE A 577 10.51 -19.43 -13.52
C PHE A 577 10.25 -19.98 -12.12
N PRO A 578 10.16 -21.31 -11.93
CA PRO A 578 9.79 -21.90 -10.64
C PRO A 578 10.71 -21.45 -9.49
N GLY A 579 12.03 -21.33 -9.75
CA GLY A 579 12.96 -20.84 -8.73
C GLY A 579 12.71 -19.38 -8.32
N LEU A 580 12.32 -18.52 -9.25
CA LEU A 580 12.01 -17.11 -8.93
C LEU A 580 10.71 -16.96 -8.14
N MET A 581 9.76 -17.89 -8.32
CA MET A 581 8.47 -17.90 -7.63
C MET A 581 8.53 -18.68 -6.30
N ASP A 582 9.61 -19.41 -6.03
CA ASP A 582 9.81 -20.14 -4.78
C ASP A 582 9.94 -19.18 -3.58
N TYR A 583 9.14 -19.45 -2.53
CA TYR A 583 9.13 -18.64 -1.31
C TYR A 583 10.47 -18.69 -0.58
N ASN A 584 11.10 -19.87 -0.49
CA ASN A 584 12.37 -20.05 0.21
C ASN A 584 13.49 -19.36 -0.53
N PHE A 585 13.51 -19.45 -1.87
CA PHE A 585 14.49 -18.74 -2.69
C PHE A 585 14.39 -17.22 -2.48
N THR A 586 13.16 -16.68 -2.46
CA THR A 586 12.96 -15.25 -2.20
C THR A 586 13.43 -14.85 -0.80
N ALA A 587 13.17 -15.66 0.22
CA ALA A 587 13.62 -15.41 1.58
C ALA A 587 15.15 -15.49 1.70
N GLN A 588 15.78 -16.51 1.12
CA GLN A 588 17.23 -16.67 1.09
C GLN A 588 17.93 -15.52 0.37
N MET A 589 17.36 -15.02 -0.72
CA MET A 589 17.90 -13.86 -1.43
C MET A 589 17.83 -12.58 -0.57
N GLU A 590 16.74 -12.38 0.21
CA GLU A 590 16.66 -11.27 1.16
C GLU A 590 17.70 -11.38 2.27
N GLU A 591 17.96 -12.60 2.77
CA GLU A 591 19.02 -12.87 3.75
C GLU A 591 20.41 -12.65 3.16
N THR A 592 20.64 -13.12 1.93
CA THR A 592 21.90 -12.90 1.21
C THR A 592 22.19 -11.41 1.02
N LEU A 593 21.17 -10.62 0.70
CA LEU A 593 21.29 -9.15 0.61
C LEU A 593 21.60 -8.51 1.97
N ASP A 594 21.10 -9.05 3.07
CA ASP A 594 21.47 -8.59 4.41
C ASP A 594 22.94 -8.95 4.73
N GLN A 595 23.39 -10.16 4.38
CA GLN A 595 24.81 -10.60 4.50
C GLN A 595 25.79 -9.73 3.69
N ILE A 596 25.38 -9.22 2.51
CA ILE A 596 26.15 -8.20 1.78
C ILE A 596 26.26 -6.93 2.61
N GLY A 597 25.16 -6.46 3.20
CA GLY A 597 25.15 -5.28 4.05
C GLY A 597 25.97 -5.39 5.33
N GLU A 598 26.24 -6.61 5.77
CA GLU A 598 27.13 -6.93 6.89
C GLU A 598 28.60 -7.17 6.45
N GLY A 599 28.91 -7.07 5.16
CA GLY A 599 30.24 -7.31 4.61
C GLY A 599 30.65 -8.78 4.56
N LYS A 600 29.72 -9.72 4.78
CA LYS A 600 29.97 -11.18 4.79
C LYS A 600 29.99 -11.81 3.40
N ARG A 601 29.41 -11.17 2.39
CA ARG A 601 29.36 -11.62 1.00
C ARG A 601 29.68 -10.51 0.01
N GLN A 602 30.30 -10.90 -1.10
CA GLN A 602 30.58 -9.98 -2.20
C GLN A 602 29.33 -9.86 -3.10
N TRP A 603 28.87 -8.64 -3.31
CA TRP A 603 27.63 -8.38 -4.04
C TRP A 603 27.67 -8.78 -5.51
N ARG A 604 28.84 -8.69 -6.17
CA ARG A 604 29.00 -9.09 -7.59
C ARG A 604 28.87 -10.60 -7.76
N ASP A 605 29.48 -11.38 -6.89
CA ASP A 605 29.40 -12.84 -6.96
C ASP A 605 27.95 -13.32 -6.84
N VAL A 606 27.18 -12.71 -5.92
CA VAL A 606 25.75 -12.99 -5.72
C VAL A 606 24.93 -12.66 -6.96
N LEU A 607 25.22 -11.51 -7.59
CA LEU A 607 24.52 -11.10 -8.80
C LEU A 607 24.88 -11.96 -10.01
N ASP A 608 26.13 -12.34 -10.18
CA ASP A 608 26.60 -13.20 -11.28
C ASP A 608 26.02 -14.61 -11.19
N GLU A 609 25.96 -15.19 -9.99
CA GLU A 609 25.32 -16.46 -9.72
C GLU A 609 23.84 -16.43 -10.10
N PHE A 610 23.11 -15.43 -9.61
CA PHE A 610 21.71 -15.24 -9.95
C PHE A 610 21.48 -15.03 -11.44
N TYR A 611 22.26 -14.15 -12.08
CA TYR A 611 22.05 -13.75 -13.46
C TYR A 611 22.24 -14.92 -14.44
N ARG A 612 23.22 -15.79 -14.19
CA ARG A 612 23.50 -16.96 -15.00
C ARG A 612 22.32 -17.94 -15.02
N ASP A 613 21.79 -18.29 -13.85
CA ASP A 613 20.62 -19.16 -13.72
C ASP A 613 19.35 -18.52 -14.31
N PHE A 614 19.18 -17.24 -14.04
CA PHE A 614 18.04 -16.46 -14.55
C PHE A 614 18.02 -16.35 -16.08
N LEU A 615 19.18 -16.11 -16.70
CA LEU A 615 19.30 -15.98 -18.15
C LEU A 615 18.95 -17.30 -18.86
N ALA A 616 19.43 -18.43 -18.36
CA ALA A 616 19.11 -19.74 -18.91
C ALA A 616 17.59 -20.02 -18.87
N LYS A 617 16.93 -19.69 -17.78
CA LYS A 617 15.47 -19.82 -17.64
C LYS A 617 14.70 -18.85 -18.53
N LEU A 618 15.21 -17.63 -18.70
CA LEU A 618 14.60 -16.64 -19.59
C LEU A 618 14.65 -17.09 -21.05
N GLU A 619 15.79 -17.63 -21.51
CA GLU A 619 15.94 -18.17 -22.85
C GLU A 619 15.00 -19.35 -23.10
N ALA A 620 14.91 -20.28 -22.13
CA ALA A 620 13.96 -21.38 -22.17
C ALA A 620 12.50 -20.89 -22.25
N ALA A 621 12.15 -19.84 -21.48
CA ALA A 621 10.81 -19.28 -21.47
C ALA A 621 10.43 -18.50 -22.73
N GLN A 622 11.39 -18.00 -23.49
CA GLN A 622 11.15 -17.36 -24.80
C GLN A 622 10.65 -18.36 -25.84
N GLY A 623 11.18 -19.59 -25.83
CA GLY A 623 10.87 -20.62 -26.82
C GLY A 623 11.46 -20.35 -28.21
N GLU A 624 11.23 -21.25 -29.16
CA GLU A 624 11.69 -21.10 -30.55
C GLU A 624 10.70 -20.29 -31.39
N GLY A 625 11.17 -19.23 -32.00
CA GLY A 625 10.37 -18.31 -32.83
C GLY A 625 9.96 -17.05 -32.07
N SER A 626 8.95 -16.34 -32.54
CA SER A 626 8.48 -15.07 -31.97
C SER A 626 6.96 -15.06 -31.81
N GLY A 627 6.49 -14.33 -30.80
CA GLY A 627 5.07 -14.10 -30.55
C GLY A 627 4.35 -15.25 -29.85
N LYS A 628 3.03 -15.21 -29.91
CA LYS A 628 2.14 -16.20 -29.28
C LYS A 628 2.18 -17.60 -29.93
N GLN A 629 2.81 -17.72 -31.10
CA GLN A 629 2.93 -18.95 -31.87
C GLN A 629 4.32 -19.60 -31.75
N ALA A 630 5.21 -19.06 -30.89
CA ALA A 630 6.52 -19.67 -30.64
C ALA A 630 6.33 -21.11 -30.13
N LYS A 631 7.14 -22.03 -30.65
CA LYS A 631 7.14 -23.42 -30.19
C LYS A 631 7.88 -23.53 -28.86
N GLY A 632 7.27 -24.18 -27.90
CA GLY A 632 7.84 -24.24 -26.54
C GLY A 632 7.79 -22.91 -25.79
N GLY A 633 8.49 -22.84 -24.65
CA GLY A 633 8.57 -21.64 -23.83
C GLY A 633 7.29 -21.33 -23.03
N MET A 634 7.17 -20.10 -22.54
CA MET A 634 6.02 -19.64 -21.76
C MET A 634 4.72 -19.77 -22.53
N ARG A 635 3.73 -20.39 -21.94
CA ARG A 635 2.40 -20.54 -22.56
C ARG A 635 1.71 -19.19 -22.79
N ALA A 636 1.13 -19.04 -23.98
CA ALA A 636 0.36 -17.83 -24.30
C ALA A 636 -1.01 -17.86 -23.62
N ASN A 637 -1.55 -16.67 -23.31
CA ASN A 637 -2.94 -16.51 -22.89
C ASN A 637 -3.85 -16.63 -24.14
N LEU A 638 -4.36 -17.84 -24.37
CA LEU A 638 -5.28 -18.13 -25.48
C LEU A 638 -6.72 -17.87 -25.06
N PRO A 639 -7.56 -17.40 -25.99
CA PRO A 639 -8.98 -17.23 -25.73
C PRO A 639 -9.69 -18.60 -25.67
N THR A 640 -10.75 -18.69 -24.89
CA THR A 640 -11.64 -19.88 -24.85
C THR A 640 -12.83 -19.68 -25.78
N ASP A 641 -13.05 -20.60 -26.72
CA ASP A 641 -14.18 -20.55 -27.65
C ASP A 641 -15.50 -20.79 -26.92
N THR A 642 -16.56 -20.10 -27.37
CA THR A 642 -17.93 -20.28 -26.84
C THR A 642 -18.93 -20.44 -27.96
N THR A 643 -20.13 -20.94 -27.61
CA THR A 643 -21.30 -21.03 -28.53
C THR A 643 -22.06 -19.71 -28.63
N ILE A 644 -21.61 -18.64 -27.96
CA ILE A 644 -22.29 -17.33 -27.97
C ILE A 644 -21.98 -16.62 -29.27
N GLU A 645 -23.02 -16.24 -30.02
CA GLU A 645 -22.87 -15.55 -31.30
C GLU A 645 -22.55 -14.07 -31.14
N CYS A 646 -21.70 -13.57 -32.05
CA CYS A 646 -21.37 -12.16 -32.14
C CYS A 646 -22.55 -11.34 -32.70
N PRO A 647 -23.04 -10.32 -31.99
CA PRO A 647 -24.21 -9.54 -32.44
C PRO A 647 -23.94 -8.72 -33.72
N LYS A 648 -22.67 -8.58 -34.15
CA LYS A 648 -22.31 -7.82 -35.37
C LYS A 648 -22.12 -8.72 -36.61
N CYS A 649 -21.63 -9.94 -36.47
CA CYS A 649 -21.25 -10.76 -37.61
C CYS A 649 -21.62 -12.25 -37.50
N GLY A 650 -22.33 -12.66 -36.46
CA GLY A 650 -22.77 -14.04 -36.22
C GLY A 650 -21.70 -15.07 -35.89
N ARG A 651 -20.38 -14.70 -35.95
CA ARG A 651 -19.30 -15.62 -35.58
C ARG A 651 -19.29 -15.89 -34.07
N PRO A 652 -18.74 -17.03 -33.64
CA PRO A 652 -18.62 -17.33 -32.22
C PRO A 652 -17.81 -16.24 -31.47
N MET A 653 -18.24 -15.93 -30.26
CA MET A 653 -17.47 -15.11 -29.33
C MET A 653 -16.53 -15.97 -28.51
N GLN A 654 -15.47 -15.38 -28.03
CA GLN A 654 -14.43 -16.01 -27.22
C GLN A 654 -14.32 -15.34 -25.87
N ILE A 655 -14.18 -16.12 -24.81
CA ILE A 655 -13.81 -15.62 -23.49
C ILE A 655 -12.36 -15.17 -23.54
N ARG A 656 -12.11 -13.91 -23.22
CA ARG A 656 -10.78 -13.29 -23.21
C ARG A 656 -10.57 -12.54 -21.91
N THR A 657 -9.34 -12.55 -21.43
CA THR A 657 -8.93 -11.76 -20.25
C THR A 657 -8.05 -10.61 -20.67
N GLY A 658 -8.44 -9.40 -20.33
CA GLY A 658 -7.68 -8.18 -20.52
C GLY A 658 -7.31 -7.52 -19.20
N SER A 659 -6.61 -6.38 -19.25
CA SER A 659 -6.22 -5.60 -18.07
C SER A 659 -7.41 -5.07 -17.24
N THR A 660 -8.61 -5.08 -17.82
CA THR A 660 -9.85 -4.62 -17.18
C THR A 660 -10.77 -5.77 -16.74
N GLY A 661 -10.30 -7.02 -16.80
CA GLY A 661 -11.06 -8.21 -16.45
C GLY A 661 -11.44 -9.07 -17.66
N VAL A 662 -12.39 -9.98 -17.44
CA VAL A 662 -12.89 -10.93 -18.44
C VAL A 662 -13.93 -10.25 -19.33
N PHE A 663 -13.88 -10.56 -20.64
CA PHE A 663 -14.84 -10.04 -21.62
C PHE A 663 -15.04 -11.06 -22.76
N LEU A 664 -16.14 -10.95 -23.51
CA LEU A 664 -16.34 -11.70 -24.73
C LEU A 664 -15.84 -10.87 -25.93
N GLY A 665 -14.95 -11.45 -26.74
CA GLY A 665 -14.45 -10.86 -27.97
C GLY A 665 -14.79 -11.70 -29.18
N CYS A 666 -15.18 -11.10 -30.31
CA CYS A 666 -15.46 -11.83 -31.52
C CYS A 666 -14.23 -12.63 -32.02
N SER A 667 -14.40 -13.89 -32.41
CA SER A 667 -13.35 -14.71 -33.02
C SER A 667 -12.80 -14.09 -34.31
N GLY A 668 -13.61 -13.32 -35.04
CA GLY A 668 -13.21 -12.56 -36.21
C GLY A 668 -12.22 -11.41 -35.95
N TYR A 669 -11.81 -11.15 -34.71
CA TYR A 669 -10.80 -10.12 -34.41
C TYR A 669 -9.42 -10.45 -34.98
N SER A 670 -9.07 -11.72 -35.12
CA SER A 670 -7.78 -12.19 -35.68
C SER A 670 -7.71 -12.20 -37.21
N LEU A 671 -8.81 -11.94 -37.89
CA LEU A 671 -8.88 -11.91 -39.35
C LEU A 671 -8.17 -10.67 -39.93
N PRO A 672 -7.85 -10.70 -41.27
CA PRO A 672 -7.26 -9.55 -41.96
C PRO A 672 -8.11 -8.27 -41.76
N PRO A 673 -7.52 -7.05 -41.86
CA PRO A 673 -8.21 -5.81 -41.54
C PRO A 673 -9.56 -5.58 -42.23
N LYS A 674 -9.73 -6.11 -43.46
CA LYS A 674 -10.97 -5.98 -44.25
C LYS A 674 -12.12 -6.87 -43.72
N GLU A 675 -11.79 -7.99 -43.09
CA GLU A 675 -12.75 -8.99 -42.59
C GLU A 675 -12.87 -8.97 -41.05
N ARG A 676 -12.07 -8.15 -40.40
CA ARG A 676 -11.95 -8.09 -38.95
C ARG A 676 -13.21 -7.57 -38.31
N CYS A 677 -13.74 -8.33 -37.36
CA CYS A 677 -14.78 -7.89 -36.45
C CYS A 677 -14.19 -7.50 -35.10
N THR A 678 -14.38 -6.27 -34.69
CA THR A 678 -13.89 -5.75 -33.39
C THR A 678 -14.95 -5.74 -32.30
N ALA A 679 -16.05 -6.48 -32.49
CA ALA A 679 -17.12 -6.53 -31.50
C ALA A 679 -16.64 -7.16 -30.18
N THR A 680 -16.97 -6.51 -29.08
CA THR A 680 -16.75 -7.00 -27.72
C THR A 680 -18.01 -6.85 -26.91
N LEU A 681 -18.28 -7.81 -26.00
CA LEU A 681 -19.29 -7.69 -24.95
C LEU A 681 -18.55 -7.67 -23.60
N ASN A 682 -18.76 -6.60 -22.86
CA ASN A 682 -18.24 -6.52 -21.50
C ASN A 682 -19.09 -7.40 -20.60
N LEU A 683 -18.44 -8.25 -19.85
CA LEU A 683 -19.08 -9.08 -18.84
C LEU A 683 -19.17 -8.32 -17.52
N LEU A 684 -20.32 -8.33 -16.90
CA LEU A 684 -20.50 -7.77 -15.56
C LEU A 684 -20.30 -8.91 -14.57
N PRO A 685 -19.36 -8.77 -13.59
CA PRO A 685 -19.21 -9.78 -12.55
C PRO A 685 -20.56 -9.98 -11.86
N GLY A 686 -21.03 -11.24 -11.81
CA GLY A 686 -22.20 -11.59 -11.02
C GLY A 686 -21.91 -11.33 -9.55
N GLU A 687 -22.88 -10.86 -8.84
CA GLU A 687 -23.20 -10.80 -7.42
C GLU A 687 -22.12 -10.95 -6.31
N GLU A 688 -20.85 -10.78 -6.56
CA GLU A 688 -19.77 -11.19 -5.66
C GLU A 688 -19.25 -10.11 -4.70
N ALA A 689 -19.99 -9.07 -4.45
CA ALA A 689 -19.71 -8.22 -3.30
C ALA A 689 -20.36 -8.85 -2.06
N VAL A 690 -19.68 -9.81 -1.43
CA VAL A 690 -19.95 -10.15 -0.05
C VAL A 690 -19.89 -8.84 0.74
N ARG A 691 -21.00 -8.41 1.35
CA ARG A 691 -21.00 -7.24 2.21
C ARG A 691 -20.04 -7.50 3.36
N ALA A 692 -19.21 -6.53 3.63
CA ALA A 692 -18.08 -6.63 4.56
C ALA A 692 -18.46 -6.63 6.03
N ASP A 693 -19.68 -6.70 6.36
CA ASP A 693 -20.09 -6.82 7.74
C ASP A 693 -19.85 -8.28 8.14
N ASP A 694 -18.74 -8.51 8.79
CA ASP A 694 -18.27 -9.64 9.63
C ASP A 694 -18.95 -11.02 9.47
N ASP A 695 -19.68 -11.24 8.40
CA ASP A 695 -20.45 -12.43 8.15
C ASP A 695 -19.64 -13.42 7.31
N GLU A 696 -18.76 -14.17 8.03
CA GLU A 696 -18.06 -15.32 7.47
C GLU A 696 -19.05 -16.38 6.94
N GLU A 697 -20.27 -16.34 7.41
CA GLU A 697 -21.36 -17.22 7.01
C GLU A 697 -21.89 -16.87 5.61
N ALA A 698 -21.96 -15.58 5.25
CA ALA A 698 -22.36 -15.13 3.94
C ALA A 698 -21.41 -15.64 2.84
N GLU A 699 -20.11 -15.70 3.10
CA GLU A 699 -19.11 -16.22 2.17
C GLU A 699 -19.28 -17.73 1.96
N THR A 700 -19.57 -18.47 3.03
CA THR A 700 -19.85 -19.90 2.97
C THR A 700 -21.15 -20.20 2.21
N GLN A 701 -22.22 -19.43 2.45
CA GLN A 701 -23.48 -19.54 1.73
C GLN A 701 -23.30 -19.22 0.25
N GLU A 702 -22.48 -18.23 -0.09
CA GLU A 702 -22.20 -17.91 -1.48
C GLU A 702 -21.44 -19.05 -2.18
N LEU A 703 -20.43 -19.64 -1.54
CA LEU A 703 -19.71 -20.81 -2.06
C LEU A 703 -20.63 -22.02 -2.29
N ARG A 704 -21.61 -22.24 -1.42
CA ARG A 704 -22.63 -23.32 -1.60
C ARG A 704 -23.53 -23.08 -2.81
N ARG A 705 -23.82 -21.83 -3.15
CA ARG A 705 -24.66 -21.46 -4.30
C ARG A 705 -23.90 -21.45 -5.62
N LYS A 706 -22.57 -21.40 -5.61
CA LYS A 706 -21.75 -21.38 -6.83
C LYS A 706 -21.84 -22.70 -7.58
N LYS A 707 -22.05 -22.62 -8.89
CA LYS A 707 -21.95 -23.77 -9.77
C LYS A 707 -20.52 -24.31 -9.77
N ARG A 708 -20.38 -25.62 -9.87
CA ARG A 708 -19.09 -26.30 -10.01
C ARG A 708 -18.83 -26.63 -11.45
N CYS A 709 -17.59 -26.48 -11.89
CA CYS A 709 -17.16 -26.85 -13.23
C CYS A 709 -17.25 -28.37 -13.40
N GLN A 710 -17.98 -28.85 -14.40
CA GLN A 710 -18.11 -30.29 -14.68
C GLN A 710 -16.80 -30.94 -15.10
N LYS A 711 -15.81 -30.16 -15.61
CA LYS A 711 -14.50 -30.66 -16.07
C LYS A 711 -13.49 -30.81 -14.95
N CYS A 712 -13.45 -29.91 -13.96
CA CYS A 712 -12.40 -29.87 -12.94
C CYS A 712 -12.91 -29.66 -11.50
N GLY A 713 -14.23 -29.62 -11.27
CA GLY A 713 -14.82 -29.48 -9.93
C GLY A 713 -14.70 -28.11 -9.27
N THR A 714 -13.89 -27.19 -9.79
CA THR A 714 -13.67 -25.86 -9.21
C THR A 714 -14.91 -24.99 -9.30
N ALA A 715 -15.14 -24.15 -8.30
CA ALA A 715 -16.23 -23.18 -8.31
C ALA A 715 -16.13 -22.25 -9.52
N MET A 716 -17.25 -22.00 -10.16
CA MET A 716 -17.34 -21.15 -11.34
C MET A 716 -17.57 -19.69 -10.94
N GLU A 717 -17.00 -18.79 -11.72
CA GLU A 717 -17.25 -17.33 -11.63
C GLU A 717 -18.41 -16.96 -12.54
N SER A 718 -19.36 -16.19 -12.05
CA SER A 718 -20.57 -15.83 -12.79
C SER A 718 -20.50 -14.42 -13.34
N TYR A 719 -20.92 -14.24 -14.58
CA TYR A 719 -20.94 -12.96 -15.27
C TYR A 719 -22.28 -12.76 -15.99
N LEU A 720 -22.82 -11.55 -15.94
CA LEU A 720 -23.99 -11.20 -16.71
C LEU A 720 -23.56 -10.81 -18.14
N ILE A 721 -24.16 -11.46 -19.14
CA ILE A 721 -24.02 -11.07 -20.56
C ILE A 721 -25.05 -9.98 -20.86
N ASP A 722 -26.30 -10.25 -20.49
CA ASP A 722 -27.46 -9.36 -20.60
C ASP A 722 -28.53 -9.79 -19.59
N GLU A 723 -29.71 -9.19 -19.62
CA GLU A 723 -30.79 -9.45 -18.67
C GLU A 723 -31.38 -10.88 -18.76
N LYS A 724 -31.11 -11.60 -19.86
CA LYS A 724 -31.64 -12.95 -20.11
C LYS A 724 -30.56 -14.03 -20.02
N ARG A 725 -29.28 -13.67 -20.04
CA ARG A 725 -28.17 -14.64 -20.11
C ARG A 725 -27.08 -14.35 -19.09
N LYS A 726 -26.74 -15.38 -18.34
CA LYS A 726 -25.66 -15.40 -17.37
C LYS A 726 -24.59 -16.41 -17.81
N LEU A 727 -23.35 -16.02 -17.83
CA LEU A 727 -22.20 -16.85 -18.19
C LEU A 727 -21.48 -17.26 -16.92
N HIS A 728 -21.34 -18.55 -16.71
CA HIS A 728 -20.50 -19.13 -15.68
C HIS A 728 -19.22 -19.62 -16.32
N ILE A 729 -18.08 -19.15 -15.83
CA ILE A 729 -16.75 -19.47 -16.35
C ILE A 729 -16.01 -20.23 -15.25
N CYS A 730 -15.33 -21.31 -15.60
CA CYS A 730 -14.50 -22.05 -14.65
C CYS A 730 -13.49 -21.12 -13.95
N GLY A 731 -13.35 -21.22 -12.63
CA GLY A 731 -12.37 -20.48 -11.86
C GLY A 731 -10.94 -20.67 -12.36
N ASN A 732 -10.63 -21.81 -12.98
CA ASN A 732 -9.32 -22.13 -13.57
C ASN A 732 -9.19 -21.76 -15.06
N ASN A 733 -10.13 -20.97 -15.64
CA ASN A 733 -9.97 -20.47 -17.02
C ASN A 733 -8.79 -19.47 -17.10
N PRO A 734 -7.93 -19.52 -18.16
CA PRO A 734 -8.08 -20.24 -19.42
C PRO A 734 -7.56 -21.67 -19.42
N ASP A 735 -6.95 -22.18 -18.37
CA ASP A 735 -6.35 -23.53 -18.33
C ASP A 735 -7.42 -24.63 -18.29
N CYS A 736 -8.60 -24.32 -17.76
CA CYS A 736 -9.82 -25.11 -17.95
C CYS A 736 -10.82 -24.30 -18.77
N ASP A 737 -11.23 -24.84 -19.89
CA ASP A 737 -12.16 -24.22 -20.85
C ASP A 737 -13.65 -24.39 -20.47
N GLY A 738 -13.93 -24.88 -19.25
CA GLY A 738 -15.28 -25.10 -18.76
C GLY A 738 -16.09 -23.81 -18.66
N TYR A 739 -17.26 -23.76 -19.29
CA TYR A 739 -18.22 -22.67 -19.14
C TYR A 739 -19.65 -23.19 -19.25
N VAL A 740 -20.59 -22.41 -18.73
CA VAL A 740 -22.05 -22.71 -18.84
C VAL A 740 -22.78 -21.38 -19.09
N VAL A 741 -23.69 -21.37 -20.05
CA VAL A 741 -24.61 -20.25 -20.27
C VAL A 741 -25.97 -20.61 -19.65
N GLU A 742 -26.36 -19.80 -18.67
CA GLU A 742 -27.68 -19.95 -18.01
C GLU A 742 -28.66 -18.95 -18.64
N GLN A 743 -29.86 -19.45 -18.98
CA GLN A 743 -30.95 -18.62 -19.47
C GLN A 743 -31.92 -18.33 -18.33
N GLY A 744 -32.42 -17.09 -18.22
CA GLY A 744 -33.35 -16.69 -17.18
C GLY A 744 -33.57 -15.19 -17.19
N GLU A 745 -34.26 -14.67 -16.20
CA GLU A 745 -34.32 -13.23 -15.94
C GLU A 745 -33.32 -12.84 -14.83
N PHE A 746 -32.38 -12.00 -15.15
CA PHE A 746 -31.30 -11.62 -14.23
C PHE A 746 -31.28 -10.11 -13.98
N ARG A 747 -31.14 -9.72 -12.71
CA ARG A 747 -30.98 -8.34 -12.30
C ARG A 747 -29.54 -8.12 -11.83
N ILE A 748 -29.01 -6.93 -12.08
CA ILE A 748 -27.66 -6.55 -11.63
C ILE A 748 -27.74 -6.19 -10.15
N LYS A 749 -27.06 -6.93 -9.29
CA LYS A 749 -26.98 -6.63 -7.85
C LYS A 749 -26.19 -5.34 -7.58
N GLY A 750 -26.71 -4.51 -6.69
CA GLY A 750 -26.10 -3.23 -6.30
C GLY A 750 -26.75 -2.01 -6.94
N TYR A 751 -27.83 -2.21 -7.72
CA TYR A 751 -28.74 -1.19 -8.14
C TYR A 751 -30.17 -1.77 -8.16
N ASP A 752 -30.96 -1.46 -7.16
CA ASP A 752 -32.35 -1.92 -7.00
C ASP A 752 -33.36 -0.86 -7.49
N GLY A 753 -32.87 0.17 -8.19
CA GLY A 753 -33.70 1.23 -8.72
C GLY A 753 -34.34 0.91 -10.10
N PRO A 754 -35.22 1.77 -10.59
CA PRO A 754 -35.85 1.63 -11.90
C PRO A 754 -34.80 1.71 -13.02
N VAL A 755 -35.18 1.20 -14.21
CA VAL A 755 -34.38 1.37 -15.43
C VAL A 755 -34.04 2.85 -15.59
N LEU A 756 -32.73 3.16 -15.70
CA LEU A 756 -32.26 4.52 -15.80
C LEU A 756 -32.32 5.00 -17.25
N GLU A 757 -33.12 6.02 -17.50
CA GLU A 757 -33.14 6.67 -18.80
C GLU A 757 -32.03 7.70 -18.93
N CYS A 758 -31.46 7.80 -20.12
CA CYS A 758 -30.44 8.77 -20.45
C CYS A 758 -31.05 10.17 -20.56
N GLU A 759 -30.67 11.08 -19.72
CA GLU A 759 -31.11 12.46 -19.72
C GLU A 759 -30.82 13.25 -21.00
N LYS A 760 -29.94 12.70 -21.87
CA LYS A 760 -29.55 13.35 -23.13
C LYS A 760 -30.33 12.86 -24.35
N CYS A 761 -30.76 11.62 -24.37
CA CYS A 761 -31.38 11.03 -25.56
C CYS A 761 -32.56 10.09 -25.28
N GLY A 762 -32.99 9.96 -24.02
CA GLY A 762 -34.11 9.12 -23.61
C GLY A 762 -33.88 7.60 -23.72
N ASN A 763 -32.71 7.16 -24.27
CA ASN A 763 -32.46 5.73 -24.36
C ASN A 763 -32.01 5.18 -22.98
N GLU A 764 -32.21 3.89 -22.80
CA GLU A 764 -31.78 3.20 -21.60
C GLU A 764 -30.29 3.33 -21.30
N MET A 765 -29.95 3.45 -20.02
CA MET A 765 -28.56 3.41 -19.55
C MET A 765 -28.28 2.08 -18.86
N GLN A 766 -27.31 1.33 -19.38
CA GLN A 766 -26.86 0.08 -18.81
C GLN A 766 -25.71 0.27 -17.83
N LEU A 767 -25.80 -0.44 -16.69
CA LEU A 767 -24.75 -0.50 -15.71
C LEU A 767 -23.52 -1.21 -16.28
N ARG A 768 -22.33 -0.63 -16.12
CA ARG A 768 -21.06 -1.19 -16.58
C ARG A 768 -20.00 -1.05 -15.49
N THR A 769 -18.97 -1.87 -15.56
CA THR A 769 -17.80 -1.77 -14.68
C THR A 769 -16.64 -1.14 -15.43
N GLY A 770 -15.94 -0.19 -14.80
CA GLY A 770 -14.74 0.45 -15.32
C GLY A 770 -13.66 0.55 -14.28
N ARG A 771 -12.47 1.02 -14.68
CA ARG A 771 -11.30 1.21 -13.81
C ARG A 771 -11.61 1.99 -12.50
N PHE A 772 -12.64 2.81 -12.51
CA PHE A 772 -13.04 3.68 -11.39
C PHE A 772 -14.35 3.25 -10.71
N GLY A 773 -14.76 1.97 -10.88
CA GLY A 773 -15.97 1.40 -10.31
C GLY A 773 -17.13 1.26 -11.29
N LYS A 774 -18.32 0.92 -10.77
CA LYS A 774 -19.54 0.74 -11.56
C LYS A 774 -20.08 2.07 -12.07
N PHE A 775 -20.57 2.11 -13.30
CA PHE A 775 -21.18 3.29 -13.91
C PHE A 775 -22.23 2.89 -14.96
N PHE A 776 -23.21 3.74 -15.17
CA PHE A 776 -24.18 3.60 -16.23
C PHE A 776 -23.66 4.22 -17.53
N LYS A 777 -23.87 3.54 -18.64
CA LYS A 777 -23.55 4.04 -19.99
C LYS A 777 -24.81 3.95 -20.86
N CYS A 778 -25.11 5.03 -21.57
CA CYS A 778 -26.20 5.05 -22.55
C CYS A 778 -26.00 3.94 -23.61
N THR A 779 -27.08 3.22 -23.96
CA THR A 779 -27.09 2.18 -24.99
C THR A 779 -26.92 2.76 -26.39
N ASN A 780 -27.30 4.01 -26.61
CA ASN A 780 -27.03 4.72 -27.85
C ASN A 780 -25.54 5.09 -27.95
N GLU A 781 -24.80 4.40 -28.82
CA GLU A 781 -23.37 4.61 -29.02
C GLU A 781 -23.03 6.06 -29.43
N ALA A 782 -23.92 6.71 -30.19
CA ALA A 782 -23.75 8.09 -30.62
C ALA A 782 -23.88 9.11 -29.48
N CYS A 783 -24.66 8.78 -28.44
CA CYS A 783 -24.85 9.65 -27.27
C CYS A 783 -23.62 9.62 -26.35
N GLY A 784 -23.04 8.46 -26.10
CA GLY A 784 -21.84 8.31 -25.27
C GLY A 784 -21.97 8.73 -23.80
N ASN A 785 -23.14 9.11 -23.32
CA ASN A 785 -23.37 9.59 -21.97
C ASN A 785 -23.11 8.54 -20.89
N THR A 786 -22.55 8.95 -19.74
CA THR A 786 -22.24 8.06 -18.62
C THR A 786 -22.56 8.68 -17.27
N ARG A 787 -23.09 7.89 -16.35
CA ARG A 787 -23.34 8.27 -14.95
C ARG A 787 -22.70 7.28 -13.98
N LYS A 788 -22.05 7.74 -12.93
CA LYS A 788 -21.46 6.85 -11.91
C LYS A 788 -22.53 6.24 -11.02
N LEU A 789 -22.30 4.99 -10.59
CA LEU A 789 -23.01 4.44 -9.44
C LEU A 789 -22.26 4.86 -8.17
N LEU A 790 -22.95 5.55 -7.27
CA LEU A 790 -22.40 5.99 -5.99
C LEU A 790 -22.26 4.81 -5.02
N LYS A 791 -21.48 4.97 -3.97
CA LYS A 791 -21.37 3.97 -2.89
C LYS A 791 -22.68 3.74 -2.12
N SER A 792 -23.60 4.69 -2.18
CA SER A 792 -24.97 4.57 -1.65
C SER A 792 -25.86 3.61 -2.44
N GLY A 793 -25.42 3.11 -3.61
CA GLY A 793 -26.25 2.33 -4.52
C GLY A 793 -27.10 3.18 -5.47
N GLU A 794 -26.99 4.50 -5.42
CA GLU A 794 -27.75 5.42 -6.26
C GLU A 794 -26.94 5.87 -7.48
N PRO A 795 -27.59 6.16 -8.64
CA PRO A 795 -26.93 6.82 -9.75
C PRO A 795 -26.49 8.24 -9.35
N ALA A 796 -25.26 8.60 -9.71
CA ALA A 796 -24.82 9.98 -9.56
C ALA A 796 -25.81 10.93 -10.31
N PRO A 797 -26.05 12.15 -9.83
CA PRO A 797 -26.87 13.10 -10.55
C PRO A 797 -26.33 13.35 -11.97
N PRO A 798 -27.20 13.70 -12.94
CA PRO A 798 -26.78 14.06 -14.28
C PRO A 798 -25.69 15.13 -14.24
N ARG A 799 -24.71 15.02 -15.14
CA ARG A 799 -23.72 16.09 -15.29
C ARG A 799 -24.30 17.19 -16.16
N ALA A 800 -24.23 18.42 -15.68
CA ALA A 800 -24.50 19.57 -16.52
C ALA A 800 -23.61 19.57 -17.78
N ASP A 801 -24.19 19.93 -18.92
CA ASP A 801 -23.43 20.10 -20.15
C ASP A 801 -22.43 21.27 -20.01
N PRO A 802 -21.27 21.17 -20.66
CA PRO A 802 -20.32 22.26 -20.66
C PRO A 802 -20.94 23.52 -21.30
N ILE A 803 -20.84 24.66 -20.64
CA ILE A 803 -21.33 25.94 -21.15
C ILE A 803 -20.28 26.53 -22.09
N PRO A 804 -20.61 26.78 -23.38
CA PRO A 804 -19.67 27.38 -24.33
C PRO A 804 -19.33 28.85 -23.98
N MET A 805 -18.04 29.17 -24.00
CA MET A 805 -17.54 30.54 -23.77
C MET A 805 -16.79 31.04 -25.00
N PRO A 806 -17.47 31.27 -26.14
CA PRO A 806 -16.81 31.56 -27.42
C PRO A 806 -16.01 32.88 -27.44
N HIS A 807 -16.31 33.77 -26.53
CA HIS A 807 -15.60 35.03 -26.30
C HIS A 807 -14.27 34.86 -25.54
N LEU A 808 -14.05 33.70 -24.89
CA LEU A 808 -12.82 33.42 -24.16
C LEU A 808 -11.92 32.54 -25.01
N LYS A 809 -10.92 33.15 -25.67
CA LYS A 809 -9.97 32.42 -26.48
C LYS A 809 -8.85 31.79 -25.68
N CYS A 810 -8.39 30.61 -26.11
CA CYS A 810 -7.21 29.93 -25.59
C CYS A 810 -5.92 30.69 -25.94
N GLU A 811 -4.90 30.63 -25.07
CA GLU A 811 -3.66 31.40 -25.22
C GLU A 811 -2.69 30.77 -26.24
N LYS A 812 -2.72 29.44 -26.41
CA LYS A 812 -1.72 28.67 -27.13
C LYS A 812 -2.17 28.18 -28.52
N VAL A 813 -3.48 28.05 -28.69
CA VAL A 813 -4.07 27.49 -29.92
C VAL A 813 -5.33 28.30 -30.22
N ASP A 814 -5.68 28.44 -31.50
CA ASP A 814 -6.94 29.09 -31.90
C ASP A 814 -8.12 28.18 -31.57
N ASP A 815 -8.59 28.31 -30.36
CA ASP A 815 -9.67 27.56 -29.72
C ASP A 815 -10.34 28.45 -28.67
N HIS A 816 -11.50 28.05 -28.18
CA HIS A 816 -12.22 28.78 -27.11
C HIS A 816 -12.44 27.89 -25.90
N TYR A 817 -12.76 28.50 -24.76
CA TYR A 817 -13.03 27.77 -23.55
C TYR A 817 -14.49 27.31 -23.42
N LEU A 818 -14.67 26.20 -22.72
CA LEU A 818 -15.94 25.73 -22.21
C LEU A 818 -15.87 25.77 -20.68
N LEU A 819 -16.90 26.31 -20.02
CA LEU A 819 -17.05 26.20 -18.57
C LEU A 819 -17.56 24.79 -18.23
N ARG A 820 -16.81 24.05 -17.47
CA ARG A 820 -17.08 22.65 -17.09
C ARG A 820 -17.18 22.48 -15.58
N ASP A 821 -18.06 21.59 -15.16
CA ASP A 821 -18.14 21.14 -13.77
C ASP A 821 -17.28 19.89 -13.56
N GLY A 822 -16.36 19.96 -12.65
CA GLY A 822 -15.40 18.90 -12.31
C GLY A 822 -15.43 18.51 -10.83
N ALA A 823 -14.63 17.50 -10.46
CA ALA A 823 -14.51 17.04 -9.08
C ALA A 823 -14.00 18.13 -8.09
N SER A 824 -13.43 19.21 -8.61
CA SER A 824 -12.94 20.36 -7.86
C SER A 824 -13.73 21.66 -8.19
N GLY A 825 -15.00 21.54 -8.54
CA GLY A 825 -15.85 22.65 -8.91
C GLY A 825 -15.71 23.11 -10.35
N LEU A 826 -16.18 24.31 -10.66
CA LEU A 826 -16.17 24.88 -12.01
C LEU A 826 -14.74 25.22 -12.47
N PHE A 827 -14.45 24.94 -13.74
CA PHE A 827 -13.17 25.29 -14.39
C PHE A 827 -13.35 25.49 -15.89
N LEU A 828 -12.48 26.26 -16.48
CA LEU A 828 -12.43 26.47 -17.92
C LEU A 828 -11.49 25.45 -18.58
N ALA A 829 -11.98 24.80 -19.63
CA ALA A 829 -11.18 23.86 -20.44
C ALA A 829 -11.40 24.17 -21.94
N ALA A 830 -10.34 24.02 -22.74
CA ALA A 830 -10.41 24.21 -24.17
C ALA A 830 -11.48 23.32 -24.82
N SER A 831 -12.18 23.82 -25.85
CA SER A 831 -13.30 23.14 -26.53
C SER A 831 -12.82 21.86 -27.23
N GLN A 832 -11.60 21.84 -27.75
CA GLN A 832 -10.99 20.72 -28.47
C GLN A 832 -10.26 19.73 -27.55
N PHE A 833 -10.55 19.72 -26.25
CA PHE A 833 -9.97 18.71 -25.35
C PHE A 833 -10.32 17.27 -25.82
N PRO A 834 -9.38 16.31 -25.90
CA PRO A 834 -8.00 16.31 -25.37
C PRO A 834 -6.90 16.76 -26.35
N LYS A 835 -7.22 17.23 -27.54
CA LYS A 835 -6.23 17.74 -28.52
C LYS A 835 -5.59 19.02 -27.98
N ASN A 836 -6.39 19.99 -27.55
CA ASN A 836 -5.95 21.13 -26.78
C ASN A 836 -6.21 20.85 -25.28
N ARG A 837 -5.15 20.94 -24.45
CA ARG A 837 -5.25 20.64 -23.01
C ARG A 837 -5.18 21.89 -22.13
N GLU A 838 -5.43 23.06 -22.69
CA GLU A 838 -5.50 24.28 -21.89
C GLU A 838 -6.65 24.25 -20.90
N THR A 839 -6.33 24.53 -19.63
CA THR A 839 -7.33 24.65 -18.56
C THR A 839 -6.89 25.76 -17.60
N ARG A 840 -7.85 26.51 -17.10
CA ARG A 840 -7.63 27.52 -16.07
C ARG A 840 -8.85 27.65 -15.12
N ALA A 841 -8.63 28.32 -13.99
CA ALA A 841 -9.72 28.72 -13.13
C ALA A 841 -10.48 29.89 -13.78
N PRO A 842 -11.81 29.94 -13.68
CA PRO A 842 -12.57 31.07 -14.19
C PRO A 842 -12.46 32.29 -13.26
N LEU A 843 -12.52 33.47 -13.83
CA LEU A 843 -12.81 34.70 -13.10
C LEU A 843 -14.29 34.70 -12.69
N ILE A 844 -14.64 35.39 -11.62
CA ILE A 844 -16.05 35.48 -11.18
C ILE A 844 -16.91 36.20 -12.21
N GLU A 845 -16.41 37.25 -12.83
CA GLU A 845 -17.12 37.95 -13.93
C GLU A 845 -17.43 36.99 -15.11
N GLU A 846 -16.56 36.06 -15.42
CA GLU A 846 -16.77 35.07 -16.46
C GLU A 846 -17.86 34.06 -16.08
N VAL A 847 -17.92 33.66 -14.80
CA VAL A 847 -19.00 32.80 -14.29
C VAL A 847 -20.31 33.53 -14.26
N GLN A 848 -20.32 34.81 -13.88
CA GLN A 848 -21.50 35.66 -13.85
C GLN A 848 -22.07 35.91 -15.24
N SER A 849 -21.23 36.01 -16.28
CA SER A 849 -21.69 36.22 -17.66
C SER A 849 -22.61 35.09 -18.18
N VAL A 850 -22.55 33.91 -17.55
CA VAL A 850 -23.36 32.73 -17.89
C VAL A 850 -24.23 32.27 -16.71
N ALA A 851 -24.56 33.18 -15.77
CA ALA A 851 -25.28 32.84 -14.54
C ALA A 851 -26.65 32.16 -14.79
N ALA A 852 -27.34 32.51 -15.88
CA ALA A 852 -28.61 31.89 -16.26
C ALA A 852 -28.48 30.41 -16.65
N GLU A 853 -27.31 30.00 -17.21
CA GLU A 853 -27.01 28.66 -17.70
C GLU A 853 -26.38 27.77 -16.64
N LEU A 854 -26.02 28.32 -15.46
CA LEU A 854 -25.40 27.56 -14.38
C LEU A 854 -26.36 26.51 -13.81
N ASP A 855 -25.81 25.34 -13.53
CA ASP A 855 -26.46 24.28 -12.74
C ASP A 855 -26.99 24.89 -11.42
N PRO A 856 -28.20 24.55 -10.96
CA PRO A 856 -28.79 25.06 -9.70
C PRO A 856 -27.83 25.01 -8.51
N LYS A 857 -27.01 23.99 -8.39
CA LYS A 857 -26.02 23.84 -7.30
C LYS A 857 -24.89 24.88 -7.35
N HIS A 858 -24.68 25.54 -8.48
CA HIS A 858 -23.66 26.56 -8.68
C HIS A 858 -24.23 27.99 -8.80
N LYS A 859 -25.55 28.16 -8.74
CA LYS A 859 -26.19 29.47 -8.88
C LYS A 859 -25.75 30.49 -7.84
N TYR A 860 -25.35 30.04 -6.65
CA TYR A 860 -24.80 30.90 -5.60
C TYR A 860 -23.52 31.65 -6.02
N LEU A 861 -22.84 31.19 -7.07
CA LEU A 861 -21.65 31.85 -7.61
C LEU A 861 -22.01 33.12 -8.43
N ALA A 862 -23.28 33.28 -8.85
CA ALA A 862 -23.72 34.45 -9.55
C ALA A 862 -23.63 35.73 -8.68
N ASP A 863 -23.78 35.56 -7.37
CA ASP A 863 -23.74 36.65 -6.39
C ASP A 863 -22.36 36.80 -5.72
N ALA A 864 -21.34 36.04 -6.21
CA ALA A 864 -20.00 36.13 -5.67
C ALA A 864 -19.34 37.49 -5.97
N PRO A 865 -18.54 38.07 -5.06
CA PRO A 865 -17.83 39.31 -5.33
C PRO A 865 -16.82 39.13 -6.48
N ALA A 866 -16.99 39.87 -7.56
CA ALA A 866 -16.17 39.82 -8.76
C ALA A 866 -14.81 40.54 -8.59
N GLU A 867 -14.72 41.45 -7.64
CA GLU A 867 -13.51 42.23 -7.34
C GLU A 867 -13.30 42.36 -5.83
N ASP A 868 -12.07 42.60 -5.44
CA ASP A 868 -11.76 42.99 -4.08
C ASP A 868 -11.87 44.51 -3.85
N PRO A 869 -11.75 45.02 -2.61
CA PRO A 869 -11.84 46.45 -2.31
C PRO A 869 -10.82 47.35 -3.05
N GLN A 870 -9.82 46.77 -3.68
CA GLN A 870 -8.83 47.48 -4.49
C GLN A 870 -9.08 47.36 -6.01
N GLY A 871 -10.23 46.79 -6.43
CA GLY A 871 -10.62 46.64 -7.83
C GLY A 871 -9.85 45.51 -8.58
N ARG A 872 -9.27 44.58 -7.86
CA ARG A 872 -8.58 43.41 -8.50
C ARG A 872 -9.57 42.30 -8.77
N LYS A 873 -9.51 41.72 -9.97
CA LYS A 873 -10.42 40.65 -10.39
C LYS A 873 -10.29 39.40 -9.56
N ALA A 874 -11.41 38.83 -9.17
CA ALA A 874 -11.52 37.68 -8.33
C ALA A 874 -11.59 36.37 -9.12
N VAL A 875 -10.85 35.37 -8.67
CA VAL A 875 -10.71 34.04 -9.29
C VAL A 875 -11.42 32.99 -8.44
N LEU A 876 -12.17 32.12 -9.07
CA LEU A 876 -12.80 30.97 -8.41
C LEU A 876 -11.76 29.87 -8.11
N ARG A 877 -11.73 29.40 -6.87
CA ARG A 877 -10.84 28.34 -6.40
C ARG A 877 -11.62 27.28 -5.63
N TYR A 878 -10.98 26.11 -5.40
CA TYR A 878 -11.58 25.02 -4.64
C TYR A 878 -10.68 24.59 -3.48
N SER A 879 -11.25 24.56 -2.30
CA SER A 879 -10.61 24.08 -1.07
C SER A 879 -10.80 22.56 -0.94
N ARG A 880 -9.74 21.79 -1.17
CA ARG A 880 -9.78 20.32 -0.95
C ARG A 880 -10.03 19.94 0.52
N LYS A 881 -9.67 20.82 1.45
CA LYS A 881 -9.84 20.59 2.89
C LYS A 881 -11.28 20.79 3.33
N ALA A 882 -11.88 21.89 2.92
CA ALA A 882 -13.28 22.24 3.23
C ALA A 882 -14.29 21.62 2.25
N LYS A 883 -13.82 21.14 1.07
CA LYS A 883 -14.62 20.60 -0.04
C LYS A 883 -15.63 21.63 -0.60
N GLU A 884 -15.24 22.89 -0.61
CA GLU A 884 -16.06 24.02 -1.06
C GLU A 884 -15.31 24.88 -2.08
N GLN A 885 -16.07 25.59 -2.92
CA GLN A 885 -15.53 26.62 -3.79
C GLN A 885 -15.48 27.94 -3.02
N TYR A 886 -14.43 28.71 -3.24
CA TYR A 886 -14.22 30.02 -2.64
C TYR A 886 -13.60 30.96 -3.65
N VAL A 887 -13.67 32.26 -3.38
CA VAL A 887 -13.16 33.29 -4.25
C VAL A 887 -11.95 33.98 -3.62
N MET A 888 -10.98 34.36 -4.43
CA MET A 888 -9.77 35.05 -3.98
C MET A 888 -9.20 35.93 -5.09
N THR A 889 -8.39 36.91 -4.74
CA THR A 889 -7.62 37.69 -5.72
C THR A 889 -6.14 37.28 -5.74
N GLU A 890 -5.55 37.34 -6.92
CA GLU A 890 -4.15 36.95 -7.16
C GLU A 890 -3.40 38.10 -7.88
N ASP A 891 -2.12 38.24 -7.53
CA ASP A 891 -1.17 39.12 -8.21
C ASP A 891 0.03 38.28 -8.66
N ASP A 892 0.32 38.20 -9.99
CA ASP A 892 1.29 37.28 -10.56
C ASP A 892 1.14 35.81 -10.09
N GLY A 893 -0.11 35.32 -9.97
CA GLY A 893 -0.41 33.96 -9.51
C GLY A 893 -0.18 33.71 -8.02
N LYS A 894 -0.01 34.78 -7.23
CA LYS A 894 0.10 34.72 -5.77
C LYS A 894 -1.10 35.34 -5.09
N PRO A 895 -1.63 34.70 -4.03
CA PRO A 895 -2.71 35.26 -3.25
C PRO A 895 -2.40 36.65 -2.70
N THR A 896 -3.33 37.58 -2.86
CA THR A 896 -3.19 38.94 -2.32
C THR A 896 -3.47 39.01 -0.82
N GLY A 897 -4.18 38.01 -0.29
CA GLY A 897 -4.62 37.92 1.10
C GLY A 897 -6.12 38.18 1.27
N TRP A 898 -6.81 38.59 0.20
CA TRP A 898 -8.26 38.75 0.21
C TRP A 898 -8.94 37.45 -0.26
N TYR A 899 -10.01 37.03 0.46
CA TYR A 899 -10.80 35.84 0.21
C TYR A 899 -12.28 36.14 0.45
N ALA A 900 -13.15 35.43 -0.27
CA ALA A 900 -14.58 35.40 0.03
C ALA A 900 -15.08 33.95 0.05
N PHE A 901 -15.88 33.61 1.07
CA PHE A 901 -16.46 32.30 1.31
C PHE A 901 -17.98 32.41 1.36
N TYR A 902 -18.68 31.42 0.82
CA TYR A 902 -20.13 31.33 0.91
C TYR A 902 -20.50 30.54 2.16
N ARG A 903 -21.12 31.25 3.14
CA ARG A 903 -21.55 30.68 4.42
C ARG A 903 -22.92 31.18 4.77
N ASP A 904 -23.78 30.30 5.28
CA ASP A 904 -25.14 30.64 5.75
C ASP A 904 -25.95 31.44 4.72
N GLY A 905 -25.80 31.11 3.42
CA GLY A 905 -26.52 31.74 2.33
C GLY A 905 -25.98 33.12 1.89
N LYS A 906 -24.81 33.54 2.36
CA LYS A 906 -24.20 34.86 2.04
C LYS A 906 -22.72 34.74 1.77
N TRP A 907 -22.17 35.68 1.01
CA TRP A 907 -20.73 35.80 0.78
C TRP A 907 -20.08 36.62 1.89
N GLU A 908 -19.17 35.97 2.66
CA GLU A 908 -18.35 36.62 3.70
C GLU A 908 -16.96 36.89 3.17
N GLN A 909 -16.52 38.14 3.29
CA GLN A 909 -15.17 38.53 2.87
C GLN A 909 -14.21 38.50 4.06
N GLU A 910 -13.04 37.93 3.89
CA GLU A 910 -11.96 37.83 4.90
C GLU A 910 -10.66 38.38 4.34
N GLU A 911 -10.03 39.29 5.08
CA GLU A 911 -8.62 39.67 4.80
C GLU A 911 -7.68 38.93 5.74
N LYS A 912 -6.84 38.09 5.18
CA LYS A 912 -5.72 37.48 5.91
C LYS A 912 -4.46 38.28 5.62
N LYS A 913 -3.84 38.88 6.63
CA LYS A 913 -2.55 39.58 6.48
C LYS A 913 -1.57 38.70 5.77
N ALA A 914 -1.08 39.12 4.61
CA ALA A 914 -0.01 38.40 3.88
C ALA A 914 1.21 38.27 4.79
N ALA A 915 1.78 37.07 4.83
CA ALA A 915 3.03 36.85 5.57
C ALA A 915 4.09 37.87 5.11
N PRO A 916 4.87 38.48 6.00
CA PRO A 916 5.78 39.58 5.67
C PRO A 916 6.74 39.16 4.56
N LYS A 917 6.79 39.95 3.49
CA LYS A 917 7.69 39.72 2.34
C LYS A 917 9.15 39.76 2.87
N LYS A 918 9.84 38.61 2.87
CA LYS A 918 11.30 38.62 2.95
C LYS A 918 11.81 39.38 1.73
N LYS A 919 12.43 40.56 1.97
CA LYS A 919 13.06 41.37 0.93
C LYS A 919 14.03 40.50 0.12
N ALA A 920 13.72 40.23 -1.15
CA ALA A 920 14.67 39.63 -2.06
C ALA A 920 15.79 40.64 -2.37
N PRO A 921 17.05 40.21 -2.42
CA PRO A 921 18.16 41.12 -2.72
C PRO A 921 18.06 41.56 -4.18
N ALA A 922 18.17 42.91 -4.38
CA ALA A 922 18.14 43.60 -5.64
C ALA A 922 19.36 43.23 -6.50
N LYS A 923 19.28 42.11 -7.28
CA LYS A 923 20.31 41.78 -8.30
C LYS A 923 19.78 40.95 -9.49
N LYS A 924 18.64 41.30 -10.06
CA LYS A 924 18.21 40.67 -11.31
C LYS A 924 17.74 41.59 -12.46
N LYS A 925 17.91 42.91 -12.36
CA LYS A 925 17.60 43.82 -13.50
C LYS A 925 18.80 44.09 -14.46
N ALA A 926 20.01 43.67 -14.12
CA ALA A 926 21.20 43.88 -14.97
C ALA A 926 21.43 42.76 -16.01
N ALA A 927 20.97 41.53 -15.75
CA ALA A 927 21.21 40.40 -16.65
C ALA A 927 20.21 40.34 -17.85
N ALA A 928 18.99 40.82 -17.68
CA ALA A 928 17.99 40.87 -18.76
C ALA A 928 18.31 41.92 -19.83
N LYS A 929 18.90 43.08 -19.45
CA LYS A 929 19.34 44.11 -20.37
C LYS A 929 20.54 43.69 -21.22
N LYS A 930 21.45 42.84 -20.71
CA LYS A 930 22.60 42.30 -21.46
C LYS A 930 22.19 41.24 -22.50
N LYS A 931 21.17 40.42 -22.23
CA LYS A 931 20.67 39.41 -23.17
C LYS A 931 19.86 40.04 -24.35
N ALA A 932 19.16 41.12 -24.08
CA ALA A 932 18.41 41.83 -25.17
C ALA A 932 19.36 42.67 -26.10
N ALA A 933 20.48 43.17 -25.54
CA ALA A 933 21.48 43.85 -26.33
C ALA A 933 22.33 42.90 -27.21
N ALA A 934 22.60 41.69 -26.73
CA ALA A 934 23.30 40.66 -27.52
C ALA A 934 22.46 40.11 -28.67
N LYS A 935 21.14 39.98 -28.50
CA LYS A 935 20.23 39.55 -29.58
C LYS A 935 20.02 40.62 -30.68
N LYS A 936 20.11 41.90 -30.35
CA LYS A 936 20.07 42.99 -31.37
C LYS A 936 21.38 43.20 -32.13
N LYS A 937 22.51 42.70 -31.60
CA LYS A 937 23.81 42.76 -32.33
C LYS A 937 24.03 41.57 -33.24
N ALA A 938 23.38 40.43 -33.02
CA ALA A 938 23.41 39.27 -33.92
C ALA A 938 22.46 39.40 -35.15
N ALA A 939 21.42 40.22 -35.07
CA ALA A 939 20.49 40.46 -36.15
C ALA A 939 20.90 41.61 -37.11
N ARG A 940 22.14 42.18 -36.96
CA ARG A 940 22.73 43.18 -37.83
C ARG A 940 24.02 42.72 -38.51
N ARG A 941 24.33 41.44 -38.51
CA ARG A 941 25.41 40.79 -39.21
C ARG A 941 24.90 39.45 -39.81
N GLY A 942 24.04 39.50 -40.76
CA GLY A 942 23.57 38.48 -41.64
C GLY A 942 22.67 39.09 -42.67
#